data_55416ef6666abf6f21e616fad59fadcb
#
_entry.id   55416ef6666abf6f21e616fad59fadcb
#
_cell.length_a   1.000
_cell.length_b   1.000
_cell.length_c   1.000
_cell.angle_alpha   90.00
_cell.angle_beta   90.00
_cell.angle_gamma   90.00
#
_symmetry.space_group_name_H-M   'P 1'
#
loop_
_entity.id
_entity.type
_entity.pdbx_description
1 polymer ?
#
loop_
_entity_poly.entity_id
_entity_poly.type
_entity_poly.pdbx_seq_one_letter_code
_entity_poly.pdbx_strand_id
1 'polypeptide(L)'
;MIFCRGFFLLIIITSNSFAQNLITDQDWDFHFNIKDAKNIAFYDNSIYCFSANGLFSLDTKSNNILRNYNAMELNNFKVNAITQNSDYLILGLLNGEIVIYNSENIDFINLDIYQEEIKINSLNIYNDTLYVSSSSGLFVISLKEKTILERYKNIGENGITLNITESLIVDGTIYLISSDGVYVFENNYKNPLDFRSWRKINFNLDNPKGILTYNDSIIFYSEKRIYDSKLDPIYFNRHIIIKKIKKINSEILVSYNDTINKDHIGYFVNSEIINVILPDKITEISDFVFADGSLWVAGSRFSLYNVNNDEFFSPNNTLDFTPENLFSLENEIYATRGNNFSVNLQNNGWENKLLDDFQNITSVAKFNNQLYLSSSTHGILNVNQSFIIDDSYENSLLLNESGQGIYVSDIESVENKLWILNYGSLSPLLSFDINNNWQFYNLQNSSPIYPVALKSRDEFLWIILDKDKGGGIVIYNFITEETFELNVNNGLLNTNTVNDIMIDKKGNVWVATQDGLIYFSSYNPNEFTNYIIPNDGNQFLFKGVKINTVEGDYSDKIWLGTDNGLYVFDSSQNTFTFQFNSSNSLLLSDTIRNIKFNQLGSAYINTSDGLVSVKTPFSKPNRDLSNLKVYPNPLKINENDRLYFNGLSEGSYIKITSLSGEKIVEIETEAGGFNWNLTSSKGIKINPGIYLIFLISEIGEEDLITKVLVL
;
A
#
# COMPACT_ATOMS: atom_id res chain seq x y z
N MET A 1 26.42 -33.25 -9.67
CA MET A 1 26.33 -31.89 -10.18
C MET A 1 25.40 -31.92 -11.40
N ILE A 2 24.09 -31.85 -11.16
CA ILE A 2 23.07 -31.89 -12.22
C ILE A 2 22.22 -30.63 -12.00
N PHE A 3 22.36 -29.70 -12.92
CA PHE A 3 21.53 -28.50 -13.01
C PHE A 3 20.13 -28.86 -13.48
N CYS A 4 19.11 -28.75 -12.61
CA CYS A 4 17.72 -28.67 -13.04
C CYS A 4 17.44 -27.24 -13.49
N ARG A 5 17.42 -27.02 -14.80
CA ARG A 5 16.83 -25.83 -15.41
C ARG A 5 15.32 -25.96 -15.34
N GLY A 6 14.68 -25.16 -14.49
CA GLY A 6 13.24 -24.97 -14.52
C GLY A 6 12.84 -24.33 -15.85
N PHE A 7 12.10 -25.06 -16.66
CA PHE A 7 11.42 -24.52 -17.84
C PHE A 7 10.24 -23.69 -17.36
N PHE A 8 10.36 -22.36 -17.37
CA PHE A 8 9.21 -21.47 -17.32
C PHE A 8 8.49 -21.60 -18.66
N LEU A 9 7.38 -22.30 -18.67
CA LEU A 9 6.46 -22.33 -19.79
C LEU A 9 5.74 -20.97 -19.84
N LEU A 10 6.16 -20.11 -20.76
CA LEU A 10 5.45 -18.89 -21.09
C LEU A 10 4.17 -19.31 -21.81
N ILE A 11 3.07 -19.45 -21.07
CA ILE A 11 1.75 -19.66 -21.67
C ILE A 11 1.33 -18.31 -22.25
N ILE A 12 1.56 -18.12 -23.56
CA ILE A 12 0.90 -17.05 -24.30
C ILE A 12 -0.55 -17.45 -24.42
N ILE A 13 -1.35 -17.04 -23.46
CA ILE A 13 -2.80 -17.13 -23.55
C ILE A 13 -3.22 -16.01 -24.50
N THR A 14 -3.55 -16.37 -25.75
CA THR A 14 -4.35 -15.53 -26.63
C THR A 14 -5.78 -15.50 -26.07
N SER A 15 -5.96 -14.94 -24.87
CA SER A 15 -7.27 -14.67 -24.34
C SER A 15 -7.80 -13.41 -25.00
N ASN A 16 -9.05 -13.50 -25.42
CA ASN A 16 -9.81 -12.44 -26.04
C ASN A 16 -9.52 -11.08 -25.41
N SER A 17 -9.07 -10.13 -26.22
CA SER A 17 -8.69 -8.76 -25.89
C SER A 17 -9.80 -7.89 -25.24
N PHE A 18 -10.92 -8.48 -24.86
CA PHE A 18 -12.06 -7.79 -24.27
C PHE A 18 -11.92 -7.49 -22.77
N ALA A 19 -11.16 -8.27 -22.02
CA ALA A 19 -11.09 -8.14 -20.57
C ALA A 19 -9.98 -7.18 -20.06
N GLN A 20 -8.87 -7.07 -20.77
CA GLN A 20 -7.72 -6.25 -20.36
C GLN A 20 -7.98 -4.73 -20.32
N ASN A 21 -9.06 -4.23 -20.94
CA ASN A 21 -9.39 -2.81 -20.98
C ASN A 21 -10.38 -2.35 -19.88
N LEU A 22 -10.75 -3.21 -18.92
CA LEU A 22 -11.73 -2.86 -17.87
C LEU A 22 -11.08 -2.16 -16.66
N ILE A 23 -9.81 -2.37 -16.42
CA ILE A 23 -9.03 -1.76 -15.31
C ILE A 23 -7.80 -1.08 -15.91
N THR A 24 -7.63 0.20 -15.61
CA THR A 24 -6.48 1.02 -16.03
C THR A 24 -5.73 1.53 -14.81
N ASP A 25 -4.55 2.12 -14.99
CA ASP A 25 -3.77 2.70 -13.90
C ASP A 25 -4.53 3.78 -13.13
N GLN A 26 -5.46 4.49 -13.77
CA GLN A 26 -6.33 5.50 -13.14
C GLN A 26 -7.37 4.92 -12.18
N ASP A 27 -7.63 3.62 -12.23
CA ASP A 27 -8.57 2.92 -11.36
C ASP A 27 -7.90 2.50 -10.02
N TRP A 28 -6.57 2.60 -9.92
CA TRP A 28 -5.82 2.25 -8.72
C TRP A 28 -5.65 3.44 -7.78
N ASP A 29 -5.73 3.18 -6.48
CA ASP A 29 -5.47 4.14 -5.41
C ASP A 29 -4.57 3.50 -4.35
N PHE A 30 -3.70 4.31 -3.73
CA PHE A 30 -2.73 3.87 -2.75
C PHE A 30 -3.13 4.34 -1.35
N HIS A 31 -3.00 3.44 -0.37
CA HIS A 31 -3.34 3.71 1.02
C HIS A 31 -2.09 3.64 1.90
N PHE A 32 -1.26 4.68 1.79
CA PHE A 32 -0.01 4.76 2.54
C PHE A 32 -0.11 5.65 3.77
N ASN A 33 0.74 5.36 4.75
CA ASN A 33 1.13 6.36 5.73
C ASN A 33 2.11 7.35 5.06
N ILE A 34 1.59 8.45 4.58
CA ILE A 34 2.37 9.56 4.01
C ILE A 34 2.59 10.71 5.00
N LYS A 35 2.09 10.58 6.24
CA LYS A 35 2.28 11.57 7.30
C LYS A 35 3.72 11.60 7.82
N ASP A 36 4.47 10.50 7.65
CA ASP A 36 5.88 10.40 8.05
C ASP A 36 6.77 11.13 7.03
N ALA A 37 6.81 12.46 7.10
CA ALA A 37 7.63 13.28 6.22
C ALA A 37 9.12 13.16 6.60
N LYS A 38 9.91 12.43 5.80
CA LYS A 38 11.35 12.19 6.01
C LYS A 38 12.25 13.21 5.35
N ASN A 39 11.90 13.60 4.12
CA ASN A 39 12.61 14.62 3.35
C ASN A 39 11.61 15.62 2.80
N ILE A 40 11.99 16.90 2.77
CA ILE A 40 11.18 17.97 2.19
C ILE A 40 12.00 18.86 1.27
N ALA A 41 11.33 19.37 0.24
CA ALA A 41 11.89 20.34 -0.69
C ALA A 41 10.84 21.38 -1.05
N PHE A 42 11.29 22.61 -1.32
CA PHE A 42 10.42 23.68 -1.81
C PHE A 42 10.70 23.91 -3.29
N TYR A 43 9.72 23.66 -4.13
CA TYR A 43 9.82 23.83 -5.57
C TYR A 43 8.47 24.30 -6.13
N ASP A 44 8.48 25.28 -7.04
CA ASP A 44 7.31 25.81 -7.75
C ASP A 44 6.11 26.13 -6.81
N ASN A 45 6.35 26.97 -5.80
CA ASN A 45 5.40 27.41 -4.75
C ASN A 45 4.79 26.25 -3.91
N SER A 46 5.38 25.06 -3.95
CA SER A 46 4.90 23.92 -3.19
C SER A 46 6.01 23.29 -2.36
N ILE A 47 5.67 22.86 -1.15
CA ILE A 47 6.54 22.01 -0.33
C ILE A 47 6.20 20.56 -0.65
N TYR A 48 7.14 19.87 -1.25
CA TYR A 48 7.06 18.42 -1.52
C TYR A 48 7.58 17.66 -0.33
N CYS A 49 6.76 16.75 0.18
CA CYS A 49 7.04 15.96 1.36
C CYS A 49 7.12 14.48 0.98
N PHE A 50 8.28 13.88 1.19
CA PHE A 50 8.53 12.48 0.87
C PHE A 50 8.54 11.68 2.15
N SER A 51 7.65 10.68 2.20
CA SER A 51 7.62 9.65 3.24
C SER A 51 8.33 8.37 2.76
N ALA A 52 8.42 7.36 3.62
CA ALA A 52 8.90 6.05 3.21
C ALA A 52 8.01 5.39 2.14
N ASN A 53 6.74 5.81 2.07
CA ASN A 53 5.68 5.10 1.35
C ASN A 53 4.92 5.99 0.36
N GLY A 54 5.34 7.23 0.13
CA GLY A 54 4.63 8.11 -0.79
C GLY A 54 5.00 9.58 -0.69
N LEU A 55 4.30 10.39 -1.44
CA LEU A 55 4.52 11.82 -1.61
C LEU A 55 3.22 12.58 -1.40
N PHE A 56 3.30 13.71 -0.73
CA PHE A 56 2.29 14.76 -0.83
C PHE A 56 2.97 16.12 -1.05
N SER A 57 2.26 17.06 -1.60
CA SER A 57 2.70 18.46 -1.70
C SER A 57 1.72 19.39 -1.01
N LEU A 58 2.26 20.47 -0.45
CA LEU A 58 1.52 21.56 0.14
C LEU A 58 1.78 22.81 -0.71
N ASP A 59 0.75 23.34 -1.35
CA ASP A 59 0.81 24.66 -1.98
C ASP A 59 0.86 25.74 -0.90
N THR A 60 1.95 26.51 -0.85
CA THR A 60 2.20 27.47 0.23
C THR A 60 1.33 28.73 0.16
N LYS A 61 0.67 28.99 -0.97
CA LYS A 61 -0.21 30.15 -1.17
C LYS A 61 -1.65 29.86 -0.78
N SER A 62 -2.14 28.65 -1.13
CA SER A 62 -3.52 28.25 -0.87
C SER A 62 -3.67 27.41 0.38
N ASN A 63 -2.57 26.90 0.96
CA ASN A 63 -2.52 25.93 2.04
C ASN A 63 -3.23 24.59 1.68
N ASN A 64 -3.41 24.31 0.39
CA ASN A 64 -4.01 23.07 -0.07
C ASN A 64 -2.98 21.96 -0.13
N ILE A 65 -3.32 20.82 0.46
CA ILE A 65 -2.54 19.60 0.35
C ILE A 65 -3.02 18.81 -0.86
N LEU A 66 -2.10 18.58 -1.79
CA LEU A 66 -2.32 17.72 -2.94
C LEU A 66 -1.62 16.38 -2.69
N ARG A 67 -2.35 15.29 -2.90
CA ARG A 67 -1.78 13.94 -2.88
C ARG A 67 -1.37 13.59 -4.31
N ASN A 68 -0.09 13.62 -4.59
CA ASN A 68 0.45 13.40 -5.93
C ASN A 68 0.92 11.95 -6.10
N TYR A 69 0.02 10.97 -5.99
CA TYR A 69 0.37 9.57 -6.26
C TYR A 69 0.70 9.31 -7.73
N ASN A 70 0.00 9.99 -8.64
CA ASN A 70 0.11 9.77 -10.08
C ASN A 70 0.95 10.83 -10.82
N ALA A 71 1.26 11.97 -10.20
CA ALA A 71 1.91 13.08 -10.92
C ALA A 71 3.33 12.75 -11.39
N MET A 72 3.92 11.65 -10.89
CA MET A 72 5.30 11.31 -11.19
C MET A 72 5.50 9.87 -11.72
N GLU A 73 4.46 9.10 -12.04
CA GLU A 73 4.58 7.69 -12.48
C GLU A 73 5.48 6.82 -11.58
N LEU A 74 5.54 7.18 -10.31
CA LEU A 74 6.56 6.72 -9.40
C LEU A 74 6.01 5.56 -8.56
N ASN A 75 6.04 4.37 -9.10
CA ASN A 75 5.76 3.11 -8.41
C ASN A 75 6.97 2.71 -7.55
N ASN A 76 6.83 2.67 -6.23
CA ASN A 76 7.87 2.27 -5.27
C ASN A 76 8.93 3.34 -4.91
N PHE A 77 8.49 4.47 -4.34
CA PHE A 77 9.39 5.48 -3.83
C PHE A 77 10.05 5.15 -2.51
N LYS A 78 11.35 5.01 -2.54
CA LYS A 78 12.14 5.24 -1.35
C LYS A 78 13.15 6.34 -1.70
N VAL A 79 12.73 7.60 -1.53
CA VAL A 79 13.61 8.75 -1.73
C VAL A 79 14.65 8.78 -0.62
N ASN A 80 15.91 8.73 -0.99
CA ASN A 80 17.03 8.81 -0.06
C ASN A 80 17.72 10.17 -0.08
N ALA A 81 17.75 10.81 -1.22
CA ALA A 81 18.36 12.13 -1.41
C ALA A 81 17.47 13.05 -2.23
N ILE A 82 17.52 14.34 -1.95
CA ILE A 82 16.76 15.36 -2.65
C ILE A 82 17.58 16.61 -2.83
N THR A 83 17.47 17.23 -3.99
CA THR A 83 18.02 18.57 -4.26
C THR A 83 17.12 19.31 -5.23
N GLN A 84 17.27 20.62 -5.32
CA GLN A 84 16.48 21.46 -6.21
C GLN A 84 17.26 22.70 -6.63
N ASN A 85 16.84 23.25 -7.76
CA ASN A 85 17.16 24.61 -8.19
C ASN A 85 15.88 25.29 -8.72
N SER A 86 16.01 26.41 -9.44
CA SER A 86 14.85 27.09 -10.04
C SER A 86 14.09 26.24 -11.07
N ASP A 87 14.77 25.34 -11.75
CA ASP A 87 14.28 24.65 -12.94
C ASP A 87 13.85 23.20 -12.67
N TYR A 88 14.46 22.56 -11.64
CA TYR A 88 14.30 21.15 -11.36
C TYR A 88 14.15 20.83 -9.88
N LEU A 89 13.27 19.89 -9.58
CA LEU A 89 13.27 19.08 -8.36
C LEU A 89 13.87 17.72 -8.69
N ILE A 90 14.94 17.31 -8.01
CA ILE A 90 15.69 16.10 -8.31
C ILE A 90 15.67 15.17 -7.11
N LEU A 91 15.29 13.91 -7.35
CA LEU A 91 15.19 12.85 -6.34
C LEU A 91 16.20 11.75 -6.64
N GLY A 92 16.88 11.29 -5.62
CA GLY A 92 17.70 10.08 -5.66
C GLY A 92 17.00 8.96 -4.90
N LEU A 93 16.70 7.88 -5.60
CA LEU A 93 15.99 6.73 -5.05
C LEU A 93 16.96 5.69 -4.49
N LEU A 94 16.48 4.85 -3.58
CA LEU A 94 17.30 3.78 -2.96
C LEU A 94 17.74 2.71 -3.96
N ASN A 95 16.99 2.51 -5.05
CA ASN A 95 17.32 1.56 -6.11
C ASN A 95 18.37 2.09 -7.11
N GLY A 96 18.97 3.26 -6.87
CA GLY A 96 19.95 3.85 -7.77
C GLY A 96 19.36 4.63 -8.94
N GLU A 97 18.08 4.89 -8.95
CA GLU A 97 17.41 5.69 -9.96
C GLU A 97 17.37 7.16 -9.54
N ILE A 98 17.51 8.05 -10.51
CA ILE A 98 17.39 9.51 -10.35
C ILE A 98 16.16 9.97 -11.11
N VAL A 99 15.33 10.74 -10.43
CA VAL A 99 14.15 11.39 -11.03
C VAL A 99 14.43 12.88 -11.16
N ILE A 100 14.28 13.43 -12.36
CA ILE A 100 14.42 14.84 -12.65
C ILE A 100 13.03 15.37 -13.02
N TYR A 101 12.44 16.15 -12.15
CA TYR A 101 11.10 16.71 -12.33
C TYR A 101 11.18 18.20 -12.61
N ASN A 102 10.44 18.63 -13.60
CA ASN A 102 10.02 20.01 -13.77
C ASN A 102 8.50 20.05 -13.94
N SER A 103 7.90 21.26 -13.92
CA SER A 103 6.42 21.42 -13.99
C SER A 103 5.79 20.80 -15.26
N GLU A 104 6.56 20.46 -16.27
CA GLU A 104 6.08 19.98 -17.58
C GLU A 104 6.45 18.51 -17.83
N ASN A 105 7.59 18.02 -17.32
CA ASN A 105 8.15 16.72 -17.67
C ASN A 105 8.80 16.03 -16.48
N ILE A 106 8.84 14.70 -16.55
CA ILE A 106 9.60 13.81 -15.66
C ILE A 106 10.56 12.99 -16.48
N ASP A 107 11.82 12.95 -16.06
CA ASP A 107 12.86 12.16 -16.69
C ASP A 107 13.50 11.22 -15.66
N PHE A 108 13.87 10.04 -16.09
CA PHE A 108 14.49 9.01 -15.26
C PHE A 108 15.89 8.70 -15.75
N ILE A 109 16.85 8.62 -14.84
CA ILE A 109 18.22 8.18 -15.12
C ILE A 109 18.54 7.03 -14.18
N ASN A 110 18.75 5.84 -14.73
CA ASN A 110 19.12 4.67 -13.96
C ASN A 110 20.67 4.56 -13.90
N LEU A 111 21.22 4.49 -12.68
CA LEU A 111 22.64 4.28 -12.43
C LEU A 111 23.03 2.79 -12.46
N ASP A 112 22.07 1.88 -12.37
CA ASP A 112 22.28 0.42 -12.31
C ASP A 112 22.69 -0.20 -13.67
N ILE A 113 22.87 0.62 -14.70
CA ILE A 113 23.40 0.18 -16.00
C ILE A 113 24.75 -0.57 -15.90
N TYR A 114 25.41 -0.50 -14.75
CA TYR A 114 26.68 -1.16 -14.46
C TYR A 114 26.54 -2.52 -13.76
N GLN A 115 25.33 -3.04 -13.56
CA GLN A 115 25.02 -4.29 -12.84
C GLN A 115 25.57 -4.30 -11.41
N GLU A 116 25.59 -3.14 -10.75
CA GLU A 116 25.99 -2.95 -9.37
C GLU A 116 24.83 -2.39 -8.58
N GLU A 117 24.56 -2.88 -7.40
CA GLU A 117 23.59 -2.27 -6.49
C GLU A 117 24.13 -0.91 -6.00
N ILE A 118 23.64 0.18 -6.60
CA ILE A 118 24.10 1.54 -6.34
C ILE A 118 23.08 2.24 -5.42
N LYS A 119 23.55 2.62 -4.24
CA LYS A 119 22.78 3.45 -3.31
C LYS A 119 23.17 4.92 -3.46
N ILE A 120 22.18 5.77 -3.77
CA ILE A 120 22.37 7.22 -3.81
C ILE A 120 22.36 7.77 -2.38
N ASN A 121 23.39 8.50 -1.97
CA ASN A 121 23.53 9.07 -0.63
C ASN A 121 23.18 10.55 -0.58
N SER A 122 23.65 11.35 -1.53
CA SER A 122 23.35 12.78 -1.64
C SER A 122 23.39 13.28 -3.08
N LEU A 123 22.79 14.42 -3.31
CA LEU A 123 22.69 15.11 -4.61
C LEU A 123 23.15 16.55 -4.44
N ASN A 124 24.02 17.01 -5.31
CA ASN A 124 24.50 18.39 -5.33
C ASN A 124 24.44 18.95 -6.76
N ILE A 125 23.86 20.13 -6.94
CA ILE A 125 23.82 20.82 -8.22
C ILE A 125 24.87 21.93 -8.22
N TYR A 126 25.73 21.92 -9.23
CA TYR A 126 26.66 23.02 -9.48
C TYR A 126 26.57 23.39 -10.97
N ASN A 127 26.11 24.62 -11.25
CA ASN A 127 25.69 25.04 -12.59
C ASN A 127 24.69 24.06 -13.20
N ASP A 128 24.84 23.66 -14.46
CA ASP A 128 23.96 22.69 -15.15
C ASP A 128 24.37 21.23 -14.95
N THR A 129 25.12 20.96 -13.89
CA THR A 129 25.68 19.63 -13.61
C THR A 129 25.19 19.12 -12.27
N LEU A 130 24.67 17.90 -12.26
CA LEU A 130 24.30 17.16 -11.05
C LEU A 130 25.43 16.22 -10.66
N TYR A 131 25.89 16.35 -9.42
CA TYR A 131 26.85 15.47 -8.78
C TYR A 131 26.10 14.53 -7.82
N VAL A 132 26.23 13.22 -8.06
CA VAL A 132 25.53 12.18 -7.31
C VAL A 132 26.53 11.40 -6.47
N SER A 133 26.49 11.64 -5.17
CA SER A 133 27.27 10.86 -4.21
C SER A 133 26.62 9.49 -3.99
N SER A 134 27.39 8.42 -4.14
CA SER A 134 26.83 7.07 -4.07
C SER A 134 27.72 6.09 -3.32
N SER A 135 27.16 4.90 -3.03
CA SER A 135 27.91 3.78 -2.46
C SER A 135 29.06 3.31 -3.36
N SER A 136 29.12 3.72 -4.62
CA SER A 136 30.07 3.28 -5.62
C SER A 136 30.71 4.43 -6.39
N GLY A 137 31.07 5.50 -5.69
CA GLY A 137 31.76 6.68 -6.22
C GLY A 137 30.85 7.87 -6.48
N LEU A 138 31.37 8.85 -7.24
CA LEU A 138 30.65 10.05 -7.64
C LEU A 138 30.26 9.97 -9.11
N PHE A 139 28.98 10.17 -9.42
CA PHE A 139 28.50 10.33 -10.78
C PHE A 139 28.34 11.81 -11.11
N VAL A 140 28.69 12.17 -12.32
CA VAL A 140 28.58 13.51 -12.89
C VAL A 140 27.58 13.45 -14.05
N ILE A 141 26.48 14.19 -13.95
CA ILE A 141 25.33 14.11 -14.86
C ILE A 141 25.04 15.49 -15.43
N SER A 142 24.86 15.57 -16.75
CA SER A 142 24.36 16.77 -17.39
C SER A 142 22.84 16.90 -17.15
N LEU A 143 22.41 17.99 -16.52
CA LEU A 143 20.98 18.28 -16.37
C LEU A 143 20.33 18.67 -17.70
N LYS A 144 21.10 19.30 -18.58
CA LYS A 144 20.63 19.68 -19.91
C LYS A 144 20.41 18.48 -20.84
N GLU A 145 21.40 17.60 -20.92
CA GLU A 145 21.36 16.42 -21.81
C GLU A 145 20.71 15.19 -21.14
N LYS A 146 20.51 15.24 -19.81
CA LYS A 146 19.96 14.15 -18.98
C LYS A 146 20.72 12.84 -19.17
N THR A 147 22.06 12.95 -19.21
CA THR A 147 22.95 11.82 -19.44
C THR A 147 24.09 11.82 -18.43
N ILE A 148 24.61 10.62 -18.13
CA ILE A 148 25.80 10.44 -17.29
C ILE A 148 27.01 10.87 -18.13
N LEU A 149 27.73 11.89 -17.67
CA LEU A 149 28.95 12.37 -18.30
C LEU A 149 30.17 11.55 -17.86
N GLU A 150 30.32 11.36 -16.56
CA GLU A 150 31.46 10.68 -15.95
C GLU A 150 31.07 9.97 -14.65
N ARG A 151 31.93 9.02 -14.26
CA ARG A 151 31.86 8.34 -12.96
C ARG A 151 33.26 8.25 -12.34
N TYR A 152 33.44 8.89 -11.18
CA TYR A 152 34.68 8.81 -10.41
C TYR A 152 34.56 7.68 -9.37
N LYS A 153 34.94 6.45 -9.76
CA LYS A 153 34.74 5.24 -8.94
C LYS A 153 35.92 4.94 -8.03
N ASN A 154 37.11 4.77 -8.61
CA ASN A 154 38.31 4.26 -7.93
C ASN A 154 39.24 5.40 -7.54
N ILE A 155 38.76 6.34 -6.73
CA ILE A 155 39.45 7.60 -6.42
C ILE A 155 40.03 7.65 -4.99
N GLY A 156 39.77 6.63 -4.16
CA GLY A 156 40.37 6.51 -2.86
C GLY A 156 41.84 6.11 -2.88
N GLU A 157 42.52 6.12 -1.75
CA GLU A 157 43.92 5.74 -1.63
C GLU A 157 44.14 4.36 -2.29
N ASN A 158 45.21 4.25 -3.08
CA ASN A 158 45.53 3.05 -3.87
C ASN A 158 44.44 2.60 -4.85
N GLY A 159 43.55 3.51 -5.25
CA GLY A 159 42.51 3.23 -6.24
C GLY A 159 41.32 2.43 -5.69
N ILE A 160 41.07 2.49 -4.39
CA ILE A 160 39.87 1.86 -3.82
C ILE A 160 38.58 2.63 -4.22
N THR A 161 37.50 1.91 -4.31
CA THR A 161 36.15 2.51 -4.51
C THR A 161 35.68 3.12 -3.19
N LEU A 162 35.25 4.38 -3.23
CA LEU A 162 34.73 5.08 -2.06
C LEU A 162 33.18 5.01 -1.99
N ASN A 163 32.67 4.76 -0.80
CA ASN A 163 31.30 5.09 -0.47
C ASN A 163 31.25 6.57 -0.09
N ILE A 164 30.78 7.40 -1.01
CA ILE A 164 30.72 8.86 -0.85
C ILE A 164 29.36 9.21 -0.24
N THR A 165 29.40 9.83 0.93
CA THR A 165 28.19 10.23 1.66
C THR A 165 27.71 11.62 1.27
N GLU A 166 28.62 12.54 0.96
CA GLU A 166 28.29 13.90 0.54
C GLU A 166 29.36 14.47 -0.39
N SER A 167 28.96 15.39 -1.26
CA SER A 167 29.87 16.14 -2.12
C SER A 167 29.51 17.62 -2.14
N LEU A 168 30.53 18.46 -2.30
CA LEU A 168 30.39 19.90 -2.48
C LEU A 168 31.34 20.38 -3.59
N ILE A 169 30.83 21.21 -4.49
CA ILE A 169 31.63 21.81 -5.54
C ILE A 169 31.68 23.32 -5.34
N VAL A 170 32.87 23.86 -5.26
CA VAL A 170 33.10 25.31 -5.09
C VAL A 170 34.24 25.72 -6.03
N ASP A 171 33.99 26.66 -6.91
CA ASP A 171 34.95 27.20 -7.87
C ASP A 171 35.74 26.12 -8.64
N GLY A 172 35.02 25.06 -9.03
CA GLY A 172 35.60 23.90 -9.75
C GLY A 172 36.42 22.94 -8.91
N THR A 173 36.56 23.18 -7.60
CA THR A 173 37.13 22.23 -6.66
C THR A 173 36.06 21.30 -6.14
N ILE A 174 36.30 19.99 -6.17
CA ILE A 174 35.36 18.95 -5.69
C ILE A 174 35.84 18.46 -4.33
N TYR A 175 34.93 18.53 -3.36
CA TYR A 175 35.10 17.98 -2.02
C TYR A 175 34.18 16.79 -1.84
N LEU A 176 34.70 15.68 -1.35
CA LEU A 176 33.95 14.43 -1.12
C LEU A 176 34.12 13.99 0.33
N ILE A 177 33.01 13.67 0.97
CA ILE A 177 33.03 13.02 2.29
C ILE A 177 32.77 11.54 2.09
N SER A 178 33.58 10.70 2.70
CA SER A 178 33.45 9.26 2.74
C SER A 178 33.75 8.71 4.11
N SER A 179 33.47 7.44 4.35
CA SER A 179 33.82 6.73 5.57
C SER A 179 35.36 6.63 5.78
N ASP A 180 36.12 6.75 4.70
CA ASP A 180 37.60 6.72 4.70
C ASP A 180 38.25 8.09 4.91
N GLY A 181 37.44 9.17 4.92
CA GLY A 181 37.93 10.55 5.11
C GLY A 181 37.37 11.50 4.04
N VAL A 182 37.97 12.68 3.97
CA VAL A 182 37.60 13.72 3.00
C VAL A 182 38.61 13.70 1.86
N TYR A 183 38.09 13.71 0.64
CA TYR A 183 38.92 13.77 -0.58
C TYR A 183 38.65 15.08 -1.31
N VAL A 184 39.73 15.69 -1.83
CA VAL A 184 39.68 16.97 -2.55
C VAL A 184 40.31 16.83 -3.90
N PHE A 185 39.63 17.24 -4.93
CA PHE A 185 40.13 17.39 -6.29
C PHE A 185 40.14 18.85 -6.69
N GLU A 186 41.36 19.36 -6.97
CA GLU A 186 41.56 20.69 -7.50
C GLU A 186 41.84 20.61 -9.00
N ASN A 187 41.02 21.30 -9.80
CA ASN A 187 41.11 21.23 -11.27
C ASN A 187 42.32 22.01 -11.83
N ASN A 188 43.51 21.55 -11.51
CA ASN A 188 44.79 22.11 -11.95
C ASN A 188 45.42 21.21 -13.04
N TYR A 189 44.75 21.02 -14.19
CA TYR A 189 45.19 20.13 -15.29
C TYR A 189 45.34 18.65 -14.90
N LYS A 190 44.71 18.20 -13.85
CA LYS A 190 44.74 16.82 -13.37
C LYS A 190 43.57 16.04 -13.93
N ASN A 191 43.72 14.71 -14.03
CA ASN A 191 42.67 13.81 -14.44
C ASN A 191 41.88 13.34 -13.20
N PRO A 192 40.55 13.63 -13.09
CA PRO A 192 39.76 13.19 -11.94
C PRO A 192 39.56 11.68 -11.88
N LEU A 193 39.78 10.94 -12.96
CA LEU A 193 39.76 9.47 -12.98
C LEU A 193 41.02 8.83 -12.35
N ASP A 194 42.10 9.59 -12.16
CA ASP A 194 43.33 9.13 -11.50
C ASP A 194 43.27 9.41 -10.00
N PHE A 195 43.25 8.35 -9.17
CA PHE A 195 43.23 8.49 -7.71
C PHE A 195 44.35 9.38 -7.15
N ARG A 196 45.52 9.45 -7.82
CA ARG A 196 46.63 10.30 -7.45
C ARG A 196 46.36 11.80 -7.59
N SER A 197 45.34 12.15 -8.31
CA SER A 197 44.84 13.52 -8.47
C SER A 197 44.01 14.01 -7.31
N TRP A 198 43.58 13.09 -6.45
CA TRP A 198 42.80 13.39 -5.26
C TRP A 198 43.67 13.47 -4.02
N ARG A 199 43.51 14.54 -3.23
CA ARG A 199 44.18 14.74 -1.97
C ARG A 199 43.29 14.35 -0.82
N LYS A 200 43.73 13.40 0.02
CA LYS A 200 43.03 13.04 1.27
C LYS A 200 43.31 14.06 2.37
N ILE A 201 42.25 14.48 3.05
CA ILE A 201 42.34 15.30 4.27
C ILE A 201 41.99 14.40 5.45
N ASN A 202 42.90 14.34 6.44
CA ASN A 202 42.70 13.58 7.66
C ASN A 202 42.23 14.50 8.79
N PHE A 203 41.12 14.13 9.41
CA PHE A 203 40.60 14.79 10.60
C PHE A 203 41.20 14.15 11.86
N ASN A 204 41.75 14.97 12.73
CA ASN A 204 42.41 14.48 13.96
C ASN A 204 41.44 14.14 15.10
N LEU A 205 40.17 14.50 14.95
CA LEU A 205 39.12 14.34 15.97
C LEU A 205 38.00 13.42 15.47
N ASP A 206 36.96 14.01 14.91
CA ASP A 206 35.76 13.25 14.45
C ASP A 206 35.70 13.31 12.92
N ASN A 207 35.37 12.19 12.26
CA ASN A 207 35.09 12.20 10.82
C ASN A 207 33.89 13.08 10.52
N PRO A 208 33.97 13.96 9.51
CA PRO A 208 32.84 14.82 9.14
C PRO A 208 31.71 14.01 8.56
N LYS A 209 30.48 14.46 8.86
CA LYS A 209 29.24 13.95 8.31
C LYS A 209 28.76 14.75 7.10
N GLY A 210 29.14 16.03 7.07
CA GLY A 210 28.69 16.93 6.02
C GLY A 210 29.62 18.12 5.81
N ILE A 211 29.38 18.80 4.69
CA ILE A 211 30.17 19.95 4.21
C ILE A 211 29.25 20.97 3.55
N LEU A 212 29.50 22.25 3.79
CA LEU A 212 28.75 23.34 3.16
C LEU A 212 29.57 24.62 3.09
N THR A 213 29.08 25.62 2.38
CA THR A 213 29.67 26.95 2.33
C THR A 213 29.04 27.91 3.34
N TYR A 214 29.87 28.64 4.10
CA TYR A 214 29.43 29.67 5.02
C TYR A 214 30.37 30.88 4.95
N ASN A 215 29.81 32.09 4.73
CA ASN A 215 30.57 33.33 4.58
C ASN A 215 31.79 33.17 3.63
N ASP A 216 31.50 32.66 2.42
CA ASP A 216 32.49 32.37 1.37
C ASP A 216 33.63 31.41 1.77
N SER A 217 33.50 30.74 2.90
CA SER A 217 34.40 29.70 3.38
C SER A 217 33.73 28.35 3.44
N ILE A 218 34.52 27.29 3.40
CA ILE A 218 34.01 25.93 3.56
C ILE A 218 34.02 25.58 5.05
N ILE A 219 32.94 25.00 5.53
CA ILE A 219 32.85 24.39 6.85
C ILE A 219 32.52 22.90 6.74
N PHE A 220 33.05 22.14 7.65
CA PHE A 220 32.74 20.73 7.83
C PHE A 220 32.01 20.54 9.17
N TYR A 221 31.18 19.53 9.29
CA TYR A 221 30.55 19.20 10.56
C TYR A 221 30.56 17.69 10.84
N SER A 222 30.74 17.38 12.11
CA SER A 222 30.61 16.03 12.67
C SER A 222 29.39 15.96 13.60
N GLU A 223 29.24 14.88 14.35
CA GLU A 223 28.17 14.77 15.35
C GLU A 223 28.20 15.81 16.45
N LYS A 224 29.40 16.32 16.81
CA LYS A 224 29.59 17.19 17.99
C LYS A 224 30.31 18.47 17.69
N ARG A 225 30.85 18.63 16.48
CA ARG A 225 31.72 19.75 16.11
C ARG A 225 31.38 20.33 14.75
N ILE A 226 31.65 21.63 14.61
CA ILE A 226 31.71 22.30 13.31
C ILE A 226 33.17 22.83 13.19
N TYR A 227 33.76 22.63 12.01
CA TYR A 227 35.14 22.98 11.70
C TYR A 227 35.16 24.04 10.57
N ASP A 228 36.12 24.94 10.60
CA ASP A 228 36.39 25.82 9.48
C ASP A 228 37.19 25.12 8.36
N SER A 229 37.55 25.86 7.33
CA SER A 229 38.31 25.34 6.18
C SER A 229 39.74 24.91 6.52
N LYS A 230 40.28 25.32 7.66
CA LYS A 230 41.61 24.94 8.19
C LYS A 230 41.53 23.71 9.10
N LEU A 231 40.31 23.20 9.32
CA LEU A 231 40.01 22.09 10.24
C LEU A 231 40.09 22.48 11.72
N ASP A 232 40.05 23.76 12.03
CA ASP A 232 39.98 24.22 13.41
C ASP A 232 38.51 24.15 13.87
N PRO A 233 38.22 23.59 15.08
CA PRO A 233 36.86 23.51 15.58
C PRO A 233 36.36 24.90 15.97
N ILE A 234 35.36 25.42 15.24
CA ILE A 234 34.68 26.67 15.53
C ILE A 234 33.44 26.50 16.43
N TYR A 235 33.01 25.27 16.63
CA TYR A 235 31.93 24.89 17.56
C TYR A 235 32.18 23.49 18.13
N PHE A 236 31.92 23.33 19.42
CA PHE A 236 31.93 22.03 20.08
C PHE A 236 30.90 21.98 21.21
N ASN A 237 30.07 20.92 21.24
CA ASN A 237 29.17 20.65 22.36
C ASN A 237 29.04 19.13 22.59
N ARG A 238 29.43 18.67 23.79
CA ARG A 238 29.39 17.24 24.16
C ARG A 238 27.98 16.72 24.49
N HIS A 239 27.05 17.65 24.72
CA HIS A 239 25.67 17.34 25.17
C HIS A 239 24.67 17.28 24.05
N ILE A 240 25.08 17.48 22.81
CA ILE A 240 24.21 17.38 21.64
C ILE A 240 24.79 16.47 20.57
N ILE A 241 23.94 15.98 19.69
CA ILE A 241 24.30 15.26 18.48
C ILE A 241 23.76 16.03 17.28
N ILE A 242 24.62 16.64 16.49
CA ILE A 242 24.24 17.34 15.26
C ILE A 242 23.74 16.30 14.26
N LYS A 243 22.49 16.46 13.82
CA LYS A 243 21.83 15.58 12.84
C LYS A 243 22.07 16.09 11.40
N LYS A 244 21.77 17.34 11.15
CA LYS A 244 21.84 17.94 9.81
C LYS A 244 22.13 19.44 9.89
N ILE A 245 22.93 19.93 8.96
CA ILE A 245 23.14 21.37 8.77
C ILE A 245 22.75 21.72 7.34
N LYS A 246 21.97 22.76 7.17
CA LYS A 246 21.61 23.31 5.85
C LYS A 246 21.91 24.79 5.80
N LYS A 247 22.46 25.25 4.66
CA LYS A 247 22.53 26.67 4.32
C LYS A 247 21.19 27.07 3.71
N ILE A 248 20.57 28.09 4.28
CA ILE A 248 19.31 28.65 3.81
C ILE A 248 19.53 30.14 3.63
N ASN A 249 19.55 30.60 2.39
CA ASN A 249 19.97 31.96 2.02
C ASN A 249 21.40 32.26 2.52
N SER A 250 21.55 33.25 3.38
CA SER A 250 22.82 33.60 4.02
C SER A 250 23.01 32.99 5.41
N GLU A 251 22.02 32.27 5.93
CA GLU A 251 21.99 31.71 7.28
C GLU A 251 22.27 30.22 7.26
N ILE A 252 22.76 29.70 8.39
CA ILE A 252 22.93 28.27 8.62
C ILE A 252 21.96 27.83 9.70
N LEU A 253 21.16 26.80 9.38
CA LEU A 253 20.35 26.10 10.36
C LEU A 253 20.95 24.74 10.70
N VAL A 254 20.91 24.43 11.98
CA VAL A 254 21.41 23.20 12.57
C VAL A 254 20.26 22.47 13.24
N SER A 255 19.98 21.24 12.82
CA SER A 255 19.14 20.33 13.60
C SER A 255 20.03 19.42 14.45
N TYR A 256 19.66 19.21 15.70
CA TYR A 256 20.42 18.42 16.63
C TYR A 256 19.53 17.74 17.67
N ASN A 257 20.05 16.68 18.26
CA ASN A 257 19.41 15.92 19.32
C ASN A 257 20.09 16.24 20.65
N ASP A 258 19.33 16.39 21.71
CA ASP A 258 19.84 16.63 23.06
C ASP A 258 20.04 15.33 23.87
N THR A 259 20.44 15.45 25.12
CA THR A 259 20.71 14.30 26.02
C THR A 259 19.48 13.48 26.43
N ILE A 260 18.28 14.00 26.20
CA ILE A 260 17.00 13.31 26.49
C ILE A 260 16.33 12.83 25.19
N ASN A 261 17.07 12.81 24.07
CA ASN A 261 16.60 12.42 22.75
C ASN A 261 15.48 13.30 22.17
N LYS A 262 15.39 14.57 22.55
CA LYS A 262 14.52 15.56 21.89
C LYS A 262 15.30 16.28 20.80
N ASP A 263 14.70 16.42 19.63
CA ASP A 263 15.28 17.17 18.52
C ASP A 263 14.99 18.67 18.64
N HIS A 264 15.98 19.45 18.24
CA HIS A 264 15.96 20.89 18.21
C HIS A 264 16.43 21.40 16.85
N ILE A 265 16.05 22.61 16.51
CA ILE A 265 16.59 23.37 15.37
C ILE A 265 17.01 24.76 15.84
N GLY A 266 18.11 25.27 15.31
CA GLY A 266 18.60 26.59 15.65
C GLY A 266 19.46 27.20 14.56
N TYR A 267 19.64 28.51 14.63
CA TYR A 267 20.53 29.25 13.76
C TYR A 267 21.96 29.22 14.29
N PHE A 268 22.91 28.89 13.43
CA PHE A 268 24.33 28.97 13.78
C PHE A 268 24.86 30.36 13.49
N VAL A 269 25.12 31.15 14.54
CA VAL A 269 25.55 32.53 14.46
C VAL A 269 26.70 32.75 15.45
N ASN A 270 27.81 33.35 14.99
CA ASN A 270 28.97 33.69 15.86
C ASN A 270 29.50 32.51 16.72
N SER A 271 29.57 31.32 16.11
CA SER A 271 30.02 30.07 16.77
C SER A 271 29.08 29.56 17.89
N GLU A 272 27.83 29.97 17.89
CA GLU A 272 26.81 29.50 18.82
C GLU A 272 25.55 29.04 18.04
N ILE A 273 24.75 28.13 18.64
CA ILE A 273 23.46 27.73 18.10
C ILE A 273 22.37 28.44 18.91
N ILE A 274 21.64 29.32 18.24
CA ILE A 274 20.50 30.04 18.79
C ILE A 274 19.24 29.26 18.43
N ASN A 275 18.58 28.67 19.44
CA ASN A 275 17.44 27.82 19.24
C ASN A 275 16.22 28.55 18.71
N VAL A 276 15.52 27.89 17.78
CA VAL A 276 14.17 28.21 17.38
C VAL A 276 13.20 27.59 18.39
N ILE A 277 12.24 28.35 18.87
CA ILE A 277 11.23 27.87 19.80
C ILE A 277 10.23 27.03 19.02
N LEU A 278 10.10 25.76 19.40
CA LEU A 278 9.16 24.81 18.81
C LEU A 278 8.15 24.31 19.88
N PRO A 279 6.93 23.99 19.48
CA PRO A 279 5.94 23.35 20.38
C PRO A 279 6.48 22.04 21.00
N ASP A 280 6.06 21.76 22.24
CA ASP A 280 6.53 20.56 22.96
C ASP A 280 6.17 19.23 22.29
N LYS A 281 5.12 19.21 21.50
CA LYS A 281 4.71 18.02 20.73
C LYS A 281 5.68 17.67 19.59
N ILE A 282 6.58 18.58 19.19
CA ILE A 282 7.66 18.30 18.25
C ILE A 282 8.83 17.71 19.04
N THR A 283 8.98 16.40 18.96
CA THR A 283 10.06 15.65 19.63
C THR A 283 11.08 15.11 18.66
N GLU A 284 10.73 15.00 17.37
CA GLU A 284 11.56 14.45 16.31
C GLU A 284 11.48 15.34 15.07
N ILE A 285 12.65 15.69 14.50
CA ILE A 285 12.79 16.48 13.28
C ILE A 285 13.53 15.62 12.23
N SER A 286 12.87 15.36 11.13
CA SER A 286 13.43 14.60 10.02
C SER A 286 14.13 15.50 9.01
N ASP A 287 13.52 16.63 8.67
CA ASP A 287 14.07 17.60 7.71
C ASP A 287 13.47 19.00 7.92
N PHE A 288 14.04 20.01 7.25
CA PHE A 288 13.56 21.38 7.30
C PHE A 288 13.90 22.13 6.01
N VAL A 289 13.08 23.12 5.68
CA VAL A 289 13.25 24.00 4.49
C VAL A 289 12.73 25.39 4.79
N PHE A 290 13.25 26.38 4.08
CA PHE A 290 12.71 27.74 4.09
C PHE A 290 11.91 27.96 2.79
N ALA A 291 10.65 28.33 2.93
CA ALA A 291 9.74 28.53 1.81
C ALA A 291 8.84 29.75 2.07
N ASP A 292 8.70 30.60 1.09
CA ASP A 292 7.86 31.82 1.13
C ASP A 292 8.01 32.65 2.41
N GLY A 293 9.27 32.86 2.84
CA GLY A 293 9.57 33.68 4.02
C GLY A 293 9.36 32.98 5.36
N SER A 294 9.03 31.70 5.37
CA SER A 294 8.78 30.91 6.57
C SER A 294 9.72 29.70 6.69
N LEU A 295 10.10 29.37 7.92
CA LEU A 295 10.77 28.11 8.23
C LEU A 295 9.73 26.99 8.39
N TRP A 296 9.93 25.89 7.65
CA TRP A 296 9.11 24.71 7.71
C TRP A 296 9.93 23.54 8.24
N VAL A 297 9.33 22.79 9.14
CA VAL A 297 9.94 21.62 9.78
C VAL A 297 9.10 20.38 9.47
N ALA A 298 9.76 19.29 9.14
CA ALA A 298 9.12 18.00 8.87
C ALA A 298 9.46 16.96 9.94
N GLY A 299 8.53 16.06 10.22
CA GLY A 299 8.75 14.97 11.16
C GLY A 299 7.71 13.86 11.04
N SER A 300 8.06 12.67 11.56
CA SER A 300 7.28 11.44 11.40
C SER A 300 5.90 11.49 12.07
N ARG A 301 5.74 12.27 13.13
CA ARG A 301 4.50 12.30 13.92
C ARG A 301 3.56 13.44 13.59
N PHE A 302 4.04 14.49 12.95
CA PHE A 302 3.26 15.71 12.70
C PHE A 302 3.22 16.16 11.25
N SER A 303 3.95 15.49 10.36
CA SER A 303 4.16 15.81 8.95
C SER A 303 4.90 17.11 8.73
N LEU A 304 4.22 18.24 8.61
CA LEU A 304 4.77 19.57 8.42
C LEU A 304 4.33 20.53 9.52
N TYR A 305 5.22 21.41 9.88
CA TYR A 305 4.96 22.52 10.79
C TYR A 305 5.56 23.82 10.25
N ASN A 306 4.73 24.86 10.14
CA ASN A 306 5.16 26.20 9.81
C ASN A 306 5.52 26.94 11.10
N VAL A 307 6.82 27.24 11.28
CA VAL A 307 7.34 27.86 12.51
C VAL A 307 6.82 29.30 12.68
N ASN A 308 6.65 30.03 11.59
CA ASN A 308 6.27 31.44 11.65
C ASN A 308 4.80 31.63 11.97
N ASN A 309 3.93 30.74 11.48
CA ASN A 309 2.48 30.81 11.66
C ASN A 309 1.97 29.96 12.84
N ASP A 310 2.82 29.12 13.44
CA ASP A 310 2.46 28.13 14.46
C ASP A 310 1.34 27.18 14.00
N GLU A 311 1.45 26.67 12.75
CA GLU A 311 0.43 25.83 12.13
C GLU A 311 1.00 24.48 11.72
N PHE A 312 0.18 23.41 11.91
CA PHE A 312 0.50 22.06 11.49
C PHE A 312 -0.29 21.68 10.25
N PHE A 313 0.40 21.03 9.31
CA PHE A 313 -0.17 20.54 8.06
C PHE A 313 0.11 19.05 7.94
N SER A 314 -0.93 18.29 7.72
CA SER A 314 -0.84 16.84 7.54
C SER A 314 -1.89 16.39 6.53
N PRO A 315 -1.58 15.46 5.65
CA PRO A 315 -2.60 14.86 4.79
C PRO A 315 -3.70 14.23 5.65
N ASN A 316 -4.92 14.68 5.46
CA ASN A 316 -6.07 14.11 6.14
C ASN A 316 -6.48 12.78 5.47
N ASN A 317 -7.13 11.90 6.25
CA ASN A 317 -7.78 10.70 5.72
C ASN A 317 -6.82 9.69 5.05
N THR A 318 -5.56 9.64 5.48
CA THR A 318 -4.60 8.60 5.08
C THR A 318 -4.55 7.50 6.13
N LEU A 319 -4.21 6.29 5.72
CA LEU A 319 -3.96 5.19 6.64
C LEU A 319 -2.62 5.42 7.37
N ASP A 320 -2.60 5.29 8.70
CA ASP A 320 -1.42 5.63 9.52
C ASP A 320 -0.45 4.46 9.71
N PHE A 321 -0.80 3.27 9.24
CA PHE A 321 0.01 2.06 9.36
C PHE A 321 -0.18 1.14 8.15
N THR A 322 0.76 0.22 7.93
CA THR A 322 0.59 -0.88 6.96
C THR A 322 -0.27 -1.97 7.60
N PRO A 323 -1.43 -2.34 7.04
CA PRO A 323 -2.32 -3.31 7.65
C PRO A 323 -1.70 -4.71 7.76
N GLU A 324 -2.07 -5.42 8.82
CA GLU A 324 -1.90 -6.88 8.92
C GLU A 324 -3.15 -7.58 8.41
N ASN A 325 -4.33 -7.08 8.81
CA ASN A 325 -5.61 -7.65 8.41
C ASN A 325 -6.54 -6.60 7.82
N LEU A 326 -7.42 -7.03 6.91
CA LEU A 326 -8.52 -6.27 6.33
C LEU A 326 -9.84 -6.99 6.57
N PHE A 327 -10.87 -6.20 6.86
CA PHE A 327 -12.25 -6.69 6.98
C PHE A 327 -13.18 -5.79 6.18
N SER A 328 -14.26 -6.36 5.68
CA SER A 328 -15.31 -5.63 4.96
C SER A 328 -16.64 -5.84 5.67
N LEU A 329 -17.24 -4.76 6.12
CA LEU A 329 -18.59 -4.78 6.68
C LEU A 329 -19.44 -3.76 5.95
N GLU A 330 -20.49 -4.23 5.26
CA GLU A 330 -21.34 -3.38 4.44
C GLU A 330 -20.51 -2.60 3.39
N ASN A 331 -20.40 -1.29 3.57
CA ASN A 331 -19.69 -0.41 2.65
C ASN A 331 -18.36 0.11 3.21
N GLU A 332 -18.00 -0.34 4.40
CA GLU A 332 -16.82 0.09 5.14
C GLU A 332 -15.71 -0.96 5.06
N ILE A 333 -14.47 -0.50 4.90
CA ILE A 333 -13.28 -1.34 4.97
C ILE A 333 -12.55 -1.00 6.25
N TYR A 334 -12.22 -2.03 7.01
CA TYR A 334 -11.48 -1.93 8.25
C TYR A 334 -10.07 -2.49 8.06
N ALA A 335 -9.09 -1.77 8.61
CA ALA A 335 -7.69 -2.16 8.60
C ALA A 335 -7.17 -2.22 10.03
N THR A 336 -6.39 -3.26 10.37
CA THR A 336 -5.86 -3.45 11.72
C THR A 336 -4.39 -3.83 11.72
N ARG A 337 -3.67 -3.41 12.77
CA ARG A 337 -2.31 -3.85 13.10
C ARG A 337 -2.01 -3.59 14.57
N GLY A 338 -1.77 -4.66 15.35
CA GLY A 338 -1.54 -4.53 16.80
C GLY A 338 -2.73 -3.87 17.48
N ASN A 339 -2.55 -2.65 18.04
CA ASN A 339 -3.60 -1.81 18.64
C ASN A 339 -4.09 -0.69 17.69
N ASN A 340 -3.58 -0.61 16.48
CA ASN A 340 -4.08 0.33 15.48
C ASN A 340 -5.32 -0.25 14.78
N PHE A 341 -6.32 0.58 14.67
CA PHE A 341 -7.59 0.29 14.05
C PHE A 341 -8.01 1.47 13.16
N SER A 342 -8.36 1.20 11.93
CA SER A 342 -8.80 2.25 11.00
C SER A 342 -9.99 1.79 10.19
N VAL A 343 -10.87 2.73 9.87
CA VAL A 343 -12.01 2.51 8.99
C VAL A 343 -11.95 3.45 7.80
N ASN A 344 -12.18 2.93 6.60
CA ASN A 344 -12.35 3.71 5.39
C ASN A 344 -13.84 4.01 5.18
N LEU A 345 -14.20 5.28 5.37
CA LEU A 345 -15.57 5.78 5.23
C LEU A 345 -15.80 6.28 3.79
N GLN A 346 -15.83 5.37 2.83
CA GLN A 346 -16.10 5.67 1.40
C GLN A 346 -15.24 6.85 0.88
N ASN A 347 -15.87 7.94 0.45
CA ASN A 347 -15.21 9.10 -0.14
C ASN A 347 -14.43 9.97 0.87
N ASN A 348 -14.52 9.70 2.17
CA ASN A 348 -13.90 10.50 3.22
C ASN A 348 -12.49 10.03 3.61
N GLY A 349 -12.03 8.89 3.03
CA GLY A 349 -10.73 8.29 3.35
C GLY A 349 -10.71 7.58 4.70
N TRP A 350 -9.53 7.44 5.32
CA TRP A 350 -9.32 6.65 6.53
C TRP A 350 -9.49 7.47 7.80
N GLU A 351 -10.28 6.96 8.74
CA GLU A 351 -10.34 7.40 10.12
C GLU A 351 -9.50 6.46 10.99
N ASN A 352 -8.41 6.97 11.57
CA ASN A 352 -7.47 6.18 12.36
C ASN A 352 -7.76 6.32 13.84
N LYS A 353 -7.69 5.20 14.56
CA LYS A 353 -7.87 5.12 16.03
C LYS A 353 -6.75 4.26 16.62
N LEU A 354 -6.22 4.70 17.74
CA LEU A 354 -5.32 3.90 18.59
C LEU A 354 -6.13 3.39 19.78
N LEU A 355 -6.10 2.10 20.02
CA LEU A 355 -6.79 1.47 21.14
C LEU A 355 -5.76 1.17 22.23
N ASP A 356 -5.70 2.02 23.27
CA ASP A 356 -4.62 1.95 24.28
C ASP A 356 -4.66 0.64 25.10
N ASP A 357 -5.86 0.15 25.43
CA ASP A 357 -6.06 -1.03 26.28
C ASP A 357 -6.52 -2.28 25.50
N PHE A 358 -6.48 -2.25 24.17
CA PHE A 358 -6.90 -3.38 23.34
C PHE A 358 -5.98 -3.54 22.14
N GLN A 359 -5.35 -4.72 21.99
CA GLN A 359 -4.35 -4.97 20.97
C GLN A 359 -4.49 -6.35 20.36
N ASN A 360 -3.72 -6.61 19.28
CA ASN A 360 -3.72 -7.87 18.54
C ASN A 360 -5.11 -8.24 18.00
N ILE A 361 -5.71 -7.29 17.29
CA ILE A 361 -7.06 -7.43 16.71
C ILE A 361 -7.06 -8.52 15.67
N THR A 362 -7.95 -9.50 15.84
CA THR A 362 -8.08 -10.68 14.98
C THR A 362 -9.25 -10.61 14.02
N SER A 363 -10.38 -10.00 14.43
CA SER A 363 -11.57 -9.87 13.58
C SER A 363 -12.42 -8.66 13.96
N VAL A 364 -13.35 -8.31 13.05
CA VAL A 364 -14.29 -7.20 13.18
C VAL A 364 -15.68 -7.67 12.77
N ALA A 365 -16.69 -7.43 13.59
CA ALA A 365 -18.08 -7.74 13.29
C ALA A 365 -19.03 -6.63 13.74
N LYS A 366 -20.16 -6.50 13.02
CA LYS A 366 -21.25 -5.59 13.39
C LYS A 366 -22.43 -6.41 13.86
N PHE A 367 -22.81 -6.25 15.10
CA PHE A 367 -23.94 -6.96 15.71
C PHE A 367 -24.83 -5.98 16.44
N ASN A 368 -26.13 -6.02 16.16
CA ASN A 368 -27.14 -5.10 16.74
C ASN A 368 -26.72 -3.61 16.63
N ASN A 369 -26.29 -3.18 15.44
CA ASN A 369 -25.79 -1.83 15.15
C ASN A 369 -24.59 -1.37 16.00
N GLN A 370 -23.91 -2.30 16.68
CA GLN A 370 -22.67 -2.05 17.41
C GLN A 370 -21.50 -2.75 16.76
N LEU A 371 -20.34 -2.11 16.83
CA LEU A 371 -19.09 -2.64 16.29
C LEU A 371 -18.34 -3.39 17.37
N TYR A 372 -17.97 -4.63 17.08
CA TYR A 372 -17.19 -5.51 17.94
C TYR A 372 -15.86 -5.83 17.29
N LEU A 373 -14.80 -5.83 18.07
CA LEU A 373 -13.46 -6.25 17.68
C LEU A 373 -13.06 -7.44 18.55
N SER A 374 -12.53 -8.49 17.96
CA SER A 374 -11.91 -9.59 18.72
C SER A 374 -10.40 -9.43 18.80
N SER A 375 -9.78 -10.07 19.78
CA SER A 375 -8.35 -10.02 20.04
C SER A 375 -7.78 -11.40 20.36
N SER A 376 -6.51 -11.61 20.02
CA SER A 376 -5.79 -12.82 20.43
C SER A 376 -5.35 -12.81 21.90
N THR A 377 -5.62 -11.74 22.64
CA THR A 377 -5.15 -11.57 24.04
C THR A 377 -6.16 -10.94 25.00
N HIS A 378 -7.15 -10.19 24.50
CA HIS A 378 -8.03 -9.36 25.33
C HIS A 378 -9.53 -9.70 25.19
N GLY A 379 -9.88 -10.79 24.51
CA GLY A 379 -11.28 -11.15 24.30
C GLY A 379 -11.96 -10.29 23.23
N ILE A 380 -13.06 -9.62 23.55
CA ILE A 380 -13.88 -8.87 22.59
C ILE A 380 -14.11 -7.45 23.11
N LEU A 381 -13.85 -6.44 22.28
CA LEU A 381 -14.16 -5.03 22.57
C LEU A 381 -15.46 -4.62 21.89
N ASN A 382 -16.41 -4.07 22.64
CA ASN A 382 -17.51 -3.29 22.09
C ASN A 382 -17.02 -1.85 21.89
N VAL A 383 -16.80 -1.44 20.64
CA VAL A 383 -16.23 -0.13 20.31
C VAL A 383 -17.17 1.02 20.65
N ASN A 384 -18.47 0.84 20.46
CA ASN A 384 -19.45 1.90 20.66
C ASN A 384 -19.67 2.22 22.15
N GLN A 385 -19.59 1.21 23.00
CA GLN A 385 -19.80 1.34 24.45
C GLN A 385 -18.50 1.35 25.25
N SER A 386 -17.36 1.14 24.59
CA SER A 386 -16.00 1.18 25.16
C SER A 386 -15.81 0.24 26.36
N PHE A 387 -16.30 -1.01 26.26
CA PHE A 387 -16.04 -2.04 27.26
C PHE A 387 -15.52 -3.34 26.62
N ILE A 388 -14.74 -4.08 27.40
CA ILE A 388 -14.16 -5.37 26.99
C ILE A 388 -14.99 -6.49 27.60
N ILE A 389 -15.29 -7.50 26.77
CA ILE A 389 -15.89 -8.77 27.16
C ILE A 389 -14.75 -9.79 27.26
N ASP A 390 -14.44 -10.20 28.47
CA ASP A 390 -13.46 -11.21 28.83
C ASP A 390 -14.07 -12.30 29.73
N ASP A 391 -13.28 -13.08 30.43
CA ASP A 391 -13.73 -14.12 31.37
C ASP A 391 -14.32 -13.53 32.67
N SER A 392 -14.11 -12.25 32.96
CA SER A 392 -14.67 -11.53 34.09
C SER A 392 -16.02 -10.86 33.80
N TYR A 393 -16.39 -10.75 32.53
CA TYR A 393 -17.63 -10.11 32.09
C TYR A 393 -18.84 -10.95 32.51
N GLU A 394 -19.90 -10.31 32.96
CA GLU A 394 -21.11 -10.97 33.46
C GLU A 394 -21.72 -11.94 32.41
N ASN A 395 -21.90 -13.20 32.82
CA ASN A 395 -22.39 -14.32 31.99
C ASN A 395 -21.48 -14.71 30.81
N SER A 396 -20.25 -14.18 30.67
CA SER A 396 -19.32 -14.59 29.65
C SER A 396 -18.93 -16.07 29.80
N LEU A 397 -18.86 -16.76 28.66
CA LEU A 397 -18.35 -18.14 28.56
C LEU A 397 -16.94 -18.22 27.95
N LEU A 398 -16.29 -17.07 27.76
CA LEU A 398 -14.90 -17.02 27.28
C LEU A 398 -13.96 -17.63 28.32
N LEU A 399 -12.99 -18.42 27.85
CA LEU A 399 -12.05 -19.13 28.71
C LEU A 399 -10.61 -18.76 28.37
N ASN A 400 -9.82 -18.46 29.39
CA ASN A 400 -8.38 -18.27 29.32
C ASN A 400 -7.64 -19.56 29.70
N GLU A 401 -7.65 -20.57 28.85
CA GLU A 401 -7.01 -21.85 29.14
C GLU A 401 -5.49 -21.82 28.95
N SER A 402 -4.98 -20.88 28.16
CA SER A 402 -3.53 -20.73 27.89
C SER A 402 -2.79 -19.98 29.00
N GLY A 403 -3.49 -19.22 29.85
CA GLY A 403 -2.92 -18.31 30.83
C GLY A 403 -2.22 -17.07 30.21
N GLN A 404 -2.35 -16.86 28.90
CA GLN A 404 -1.74 -15.74 28.16
C GLN A 404 -2.76 -14.67 27.74
N GLY A 405 -3.99 -14.74 28.25
CA GLY A 405 -5.11 -13.90 27.88
C GLY A 405 -6.21 -14.64 27.13
N ILE A 406 -7.31 -13.96 26.88
CA ILE A 406 -8.46 -14.54 26.17
C ILE A 406 -8.22 -14.43 24.66
N TYR A 407 -7.98 -15.57 24.01
CA TYR A 407 -7.78 -15.61 22.56
C TYR A 407 -9.10 -15.86 21.82
N VAL A 408 -9.66 -14.82 21.24
CA VAL A 408 -10.78 -14.91 20.31
C VAL A 408 -10.22 -14.73 18.89
N SER A 409 -10.23 -15.80 18.10
CA SER A 409 -9.61 -15.81 16.78
C SER A 409 -10.49 -15.17 15.70
N ASP A 410 -11.81 -15.33 15.79
CA ASP A 410 -12.76 -14.73 14.84
C ASP A 410 -14.12 -14.52 15.49
N ILE A 411 -14.88 -13.55 14.94
CA ILE A 411 -16.27 -13.26 15.32
C ILE A 411 -17.10 -13.00 14.06
N GLU A 412 -18.32 -13.53 14.02
CA GLU A 412 -19.24 -13.31 12.91
C GLU A 412 -20.68 -13.13 13.40
N SER A 413 -21.39 -12.16 12.85
CA SER A 413 -22.81 -11.93 13.15
C SER A 413 -23.69 -12.73 12.20
N VAL A 414 -24.37 -13.73 12.73
CA VAL A 414 -25.28 -14.58 11.97
C VAL A 414 -26.66 -14.57 12.65
N GLU A 415 -27.68 -14.24 11.89
CA GLU A 415 -29.04 -14.03 12.40
C GLU A 415 -29.08 -13.01 13.56
N ASN A 416 -29.49 -13.44 14.74
CA ASN A 416 -29.59 -12.61 15.94
C ASN A 416 -28.53 -12.97 17.00
N LYS A 417 -27.41 -13.53 16.58
CA LYS A 417 -26.31 -13.92 17.46
C LYS A 417 -24.97 -13.42 16.94
N LEU A 418 -24.06 -13.09 17.86
CA LEU A 418 -22.65 -12.95 17.59
C LEU A 418 -21.98 -14.29 17.87
N TRP A 419 -21.47 -14.94 16.83
CA TRP A 419 -20.71 -16.17 16.92
C TRP A 419 -19.24 -15.88 17.17
N ILE A 420 -18.60 -16.71 17.99
CA ILE A 420 -17.27 -16.45 18.55
C ILE A 420 -16.44 -17.72 18.51
N LEU A 421 -15.22 -17.61 18.02
CA LEU A 421 -14.21 -18.66 18.09
C LEU A 421 -13.24 -18.40 19.26
N ASN A 422 -13.30 -19.23 20.31
CA ASN A 422 -12.38 -19.18 21.45
C ASN A 422 -11.24 -20.17 21.23
N TYR A 423 -10.10 -19.69 20.74
CA TYR A 423 -8.94 -20.48 20.30
C TYR A 423 -8.29 -21.25 21.46
N GLY A 424 -8.05 -22.54 21.25
CA GLY A 424 -7.37 -23.42 22.22
C GLY A 424 -8.24 -23.80 23.42
N SER A 425 -9.55 -23.54 23.37
CA SER A 425 -10.51 -23.85 24.43
C SER A 425 -11.20 -25.21 24.22
N LEU A 426 -11.65 -25.83 25.31
CA LEU A 426 -12.60 -26.95 25.28
C LEU A 426 -14.01 -26.53 24.83
N SER A 427 -14.30 -25.24 24.90
CA SER A 427 -15.53 -24.62 24.36
C SER A 427 -15.16 -23.67 23.21
N PRO A 428 -14.72 -24.18 22.04
CA PRO A 428 -14.12 -23.37 20.99
C PRO A 428 -15.13 -22.56 20.18
N LEU A 429 -16.40 -22.94 20.20
CA LEU A 429 -17.49 -22.25 19.51
C LEU A 429 -18.52 -21.75 20.52
N LEU A 430 -18.68 -20.45 20.57
CA LEU A 430 -19.60 -19.74 21.47
C LEU A 430 -20.52 -18.83 20.68
N SER A 431 -21.62 -18.42 21.27
CA SER A 431 -22.40 -17.28 20.80
C SER A 431 -23.05 -16.55 21.96
N PHE A 432 -23.41 -15.28 21.73
CA PHE A 432 -24.39 -14.58 22.56
C PHE A 432 -25.41 -13.84 21.69
N ASP A 433 -26.61 -13.67 22.27
CA ASP A 433 -27.70 -12.98 21.62
C ASP A 433 -27.81 -11.50 22.07
N ILE A 434 -28.78 -10.77 21.53
CA ILE A 434 -29.07 -9.37 21.85
C ILE A 434 -29.38 -9.14 23.34
N ASN A 435 -29.83 -10.18 24.05
CA ASN A 435 -30.13 -10.11 25.51
C ASN A 435 -28.94 -10.53 26.38
N ASN A 436 -27.74 -10.70 25.78
CA ASN A 436 -26.53 -11.21 26.42
C ASN A 436 -26.69 -12.63 26.98
N ASN A 437 -27.51 -13.48 26.37
CA ASN A 437 -27.60 -14.90 26.67
C ASN A 437 -26.48 -15.65 25.95
N TRP A 438 -25.53 -16.17 26.71
CA TRP A 438 -24.40 -16.93 26.19
C TRP A 438 -24.75 -18.40 26.02
N GLN A 439 -24.21 -19.01 24.96
CA GLN A 439 -24.35 -20.41 24.64
C GLN A 439 -23.01 -20.96 24.12
N PHE A 440 -22.62 -22.16 24.57
CA PHE A 440 -21.52 -22.90 23.97
C PHE A 440 -22.07 -24.02 23.08
N TYR A 441 -21.24 -24.41 22.08
CA TYR A 441 -21.60 -25.45 21.13
C TYR A 441 -20.49 -26.51 21.10
N ASN A 442 -20.89 -27.78 21.19
CA ASN A 442 -19.96 -28.88 21.21
C ASN A 442 -19.58 -29.29 19.78
N LEU A 443 -18.31 -29.21 19.44
CA LEU A 443 -17.77 -29.65 18.16
C LEU A 443 -17.32 -31.15 18.21
N GLN A 444 -17.88 -31.93 19.10
CA GLN A 444 -17.68 -33.39 19.24
C GLN A 444 -16.22 -33.83 19.52
N ASN A 445 -15.41 -32.93 20.04
CA ASN A 445 -14.03 -33.23 20.40
C ASN A 445 -13.79 -33.04 21.91
N SER A 446 -13.07 -33.98 22.52
CA SER A 446 -12.74 -33.93 23.96
C SER A 446 -11.43 -33.19 24.26
N SER A 447 -10.74 -32.71 23.23
CA SER A 447 -9.48 -31.98 23.32
C SER A 447 -9.68 -30.50 22.94
N PRO A 448 -8.81 -29.60 23.37
CA PRO A 448 -8.84 -28.22 22.90
C PRO A 448 -8.78 -28.14 21.38
N ILE A 449 -9.65 -27.32 20.78
CA ILE A 449 -9.68 -27.06 19.35
C ILE A 449 -9.08 -25.67 19.07
N TYR A 450 -8.42 -25.54 17.93
CA TYR A 450 -7.68 -24.34 17.52
C TYR A 450 -8.30 -23.71 16.26
N PRO A 451 -9.52 -23.12 16.35
CA PRO A 451 -10.17 -22.48 15.22
C PRO A 451 -9.53 -21.14 14.93
N VAL A 452 -9.37 -20.77 13.65
CA VAL A 452 -8.70 -19.52 13.24
C VAL A 452 -9.59 -18.61 12.42
N ALA A 453 -10.57 -19.13 11.70
CA ALA A 453 -11.51 -18.31 10.91
C ALA A 453 -12.87 -18.97 10.78
N LEU A 454 -13.90 -18.14 10.63
CA LEU A 454 -15.31 -18.51 10.53
C LEU A 454 -15.93 -17.92 9.27
N LYS A 455 -16.70 -18.72 8.54
CA LYS A 455 -17.58 -18.29 7.46
C LYS A 455 -18.93 -18.95 7.59
N SER A 456 -19.98 -18.20 7.41
CA SER A 456 -21.35 -18.71 7.53
C SER A 456 -22.12 -18.66 6.22
N ARG A 457 -23.01 -19.64 6.05
CA ARG A 457 -24.05 -19.64 5.04
C ARG A 457 -25.25 -20.42 5.53
N ASP A 458 -26.41 -19.78 5.56
CA ASP A 458 -27.63 -20.33 6.11
C ASP A 458 -27.40 -20.94 7.50
N GLU A 459 -27.71 -22.21 7.74
CA GLU A 459 -27.50 -22.92 9.01
C GLU A 459 -26.09 -23.48 9.22
N PHE A 460 -25.15 -23.29 8.27
CA PHE A 460 -23.80 -23.88 8.34
C PHE A 460 -22.75 -22.83 8.68
N LEU A 461 -21.88 -23.21 9.63
CA LEU A 461 -20.67 -22.48 10.00
C LEU A 461 -19.46 -23.30 9.51
N TRP A 462 -18.67 -22.72 8.62
CA TRP A 462 -17.43 -23.28 8.11
C TRP A 462 -16.26 -22.70 8.90
N ILE A 463 -15.56 -23.56 9.65
CA ILE A 463 -14.53 -23.19 10.63
C ILE A 463 -13.19 -23.73 10.13
N ILE A 464 -12.23 -22.85 9.85
CA ILE A 464 -10.86 -23.22 9.52
C ILE A 464 -10.11 -23.50 10.82
N LEU A 465 -9.34 -24.59 10.86
CA LEU A 465 -8.48 -24.96 11.97
C LEU A 465 -7.02 -24.55 11.72
N ASP A 466 -6.31 -24.23 12.80
CA ASP A 466 -4.90 -23.85 12.75
C ASP A 466 -4.04 -24.96 12.14
N LYS A 467 -3.39 -24.66 11.03
CA LYS A 467 -2.52 -25.56 10.28
C LYS A 467 -1.40 -26.17 11.13
N ASP A 468 -0.87 -25.41 12.10
CA ASP A 468 0.22 -25.84 12.98
C ASP A 468 -0.28 -26.75 14.13
N LYS A 469 -1.60 -26.91 14.25
CA LYS A 469 -2.30 -27.73 15.24
C LYS A 469 -3.12 -28.86 14.60
N GLY A 470 -2.81 -29.22 13.36
CA GLY A 470 -3.48 -30.31 12.63
C GLY A 470 -4.22 -29.83 11.38
N GLY A 471 -4.72 -28.62 11.37
CA GLY A 471 -5.41 -28.00 10.23
C GLY A 471 -6.72 -28.69 9.86
N GLY A 472 -7.21 -28.35 8.67
CA GLY A 472 -8.48 -28.85 8.15
C GLY A 472 -9.63 -27.86 8.36
N ILE A 473 -10.85 -28.34 8.12
CA ILE A 473 -12.08 -27.56 8.25
C ILE A 473 -13.07 -28.36 9.08
N VAL A 474 -13.80 -27.67 9.96
CA VAL A 474 -14.98 -28.19 10.64
C VAL A 474 -16.19 -27.42 10.13
N ILE A 475 -17.24 -28.14 9.73
CA ILE A 475 -18.53 -27.55 9.37
C ILE A 475 -19.51 -27.91 10.48
N TYR A 476 -20.17 -26.89 11.04
CA TYR A 476 -21.15 -27.04 12.09
C TYR A 476 -22.52 -26.56 11.63
N ASN A 477 -23.53 -27.43 11.68
CA ASN A 477 -24.92 -27.04 11.48
C ASN A 477 -25.52 -26.62 12.81
N PHE A 478 -25.84 -25.33 12.99
CA PHE A 478 -26.33 -24.80 14.27
C PHE A 478 -27.83 -25.04 14.52
N ILE A 479 -28.54 -25.66 13.57
CA ILE A 479 -29.93 -26.10 13.74
C ILE A 479 -29.98 -27.56 14.21
N THR A 480 -29.20 -28.45 13.53
CA THR A 480 -29.19 -29.90 13.85
C THR A 480 -28.12 -30.27 14.88
N GLU A 481 -27.20 -29.36 15.17
CA GLU A 481 -26.01 -29.54 16.02
C GLU A 481 -25.04 -30.64 15.49
N GLU A 482 -25.12 -30.94 14.20
CA GLU A 482 -24.24 -31.91 13.54
C GLU A 482 -22.91 -31.26 13.15
N THR A 483 -21.83 -32.02 13.25
CA THR A 483 -20.47 -31.62 12.93
C THR A 483 -19.91 -32.50 11.83
N PHE A 484 -19.28 -31.89 10.82
CA PHE A 484 -18.59 -32.55 9.72
C PHE A 484 -17.13 -32.09 9.68
N GLU A 485 -16.22 -33.04 9.53
CA GLU A 485 -14.79 -32.71 9.40
C GLU A 485 -14.33 -32.90 7.96
N LEU A 486 -13.54 -31.97 7.45
CA LEU A 486 -12.83 -32.06 6.17
C LEU A 486 -11.34 -32.03 6.42
N ASN A 487 -10.64 -33.10 6.06
CA ASN A 487 -9.20 -33.25 6.22
C ASN A 487 -8.62 -34.23 5.18
N VAL A 488 -7.30 -34.31 5.12
CA VAL A 488 -6.60 -35.23 4.20
C VAL A 488 -6.89 -36.71 4.53
N ASN A 489 -7.08 -37.04 5.81
CA ASN A 489 -7.26 -38.43 6.25
C ASN A 489 -8.59 -39.04 5.76
N ASN A 490 -9.63 -38.20 5.65
CA ASN A 490 -10.92 -38.67 5.10
C ASN A 490 -11.05 -38.41 3.59
N GLY A 491 -10.00 -37.87 2.94
CA GLY A 491 -9.95 -37.64 1.50
C GLY A 491 -10.75 -36.41 1.03
N LEU A 492 -11.25 -35.58 1.95
CA LEU A 492 -12.07 -34.43 1.64
C LEU A 492 -11.27 -33.13 1.48
N LEU A 493 -9.95 -33.13 1.73
CA LEU A 493 -9.03 -32.08 1.39
C LEU A 493 -7.78 -32.62 0.71
N ASN A 494 -7.14 -31.81 -0.14
CA ASN A 494 -5.84 -32.12 -0.74
C ASN A 494 -4.68 -31.81 0.23
N THR A 495 -4.88 -30.90 1.17
CA THR A 495 -3.96 -30.55 2.26
C THR A 495 -4.74 -30.06 3.47
N ASN A 496 -4.23 -30.30 4.68
CA ASN A 496 -4.82 -29.72 5.90
C ASN A 496 -4.48 -28.25 6.11
N THR A 497 -3.56 -27.68 5.31
CA THR A 497 -3.20 -26.26 5.37
C THR A 497 -4.18 -25.45 4.54
N VAL A 498 -5.24 -24.99 5.19
CA VAL A 498 -6.26 -24.09 4.63
C VAL A 498 -5.94 -22.67 5.08
N ASN A 499 -5.87 -21.75 4.13
CA ASN A 499 -5.53 -20.34 4.38
C ASN A 499 -6.77 -19.44 4.42
N ASP A 500 -7.77 -19.71 3.57
CA ASP A 500 -9.01 -18.89 3.51
C ASP A 500 -10.15 -19.69 2.86
N ILE A 501 -11.38 -19.25 3.10
CA ILE A 501 -12.61 -19.82 2.53
C ILE A 501 -13.52 -18.67 2.07
N MET A 502 -14.16 -18.86 0.91
CA MET A 502 -15.21 -17.98 0.40
C MET A 502 -16.39 -18.83 -0.08
N ILE A 503 -17.61 -18.39 0.22
CA ILE A 503 -18.85 -19.00 -0.28
C ILE A 503 -19.46 -18.07 -1.31
N ASP A 504 -19.57 -18.52 -2.56
CA ASP A 504 -20.11 -17.72 -3.66
C ASP A 504 -21.65 -17.63 -3.63
N LYS A 505 -22.23 -16.79 -4.49
CA LYS A 505 -23.69 -16.61 -4.56
C LYS A 505 -24.43 -17.89 -4.91
N LYS A 506 -23.80 -18.80 -5.66
CA LYS A 506 -24.38 -20.08 -6.09
C LYS A 506 -24.30 -21.15 -5.00
N GLY A 507 -23.61 -20.83 -3.89
CA GLY A 507 -23.39 -21.75 -2.77
C GLY A 507 -22.19 -22.68 -2.92
N ASN A 508 -21.32 -22.45 -3.93
CA ASN A 508 -20.05 -23.17 -3.96
C ASN A 508 -19.10 -22.62 -2.90
N VAL A 509 -18.34 -23.50 -2.27
CA VAL A 509 -17.34 -23.11 -1.27
C VAL A 509 -15.95 -23.23 -1.86
N TRP A 510 -15.28 -22.11 -2.05
CA TRP A 510 -13.93 -21.97 -2.57
C TRP A 510 -12.92 -21.97 -1.44
N VAL A 511 -11.94 -22.86 -1.50
CA VAL A 511 -10.98 -23.08 -0.42
C VAL A 511 -9.57 -22.79 -0.93
N ALA A 512 -8.96 -21.76 -0.38
CA ALA A 512 -7.57 -21.38 -0.62
C ALA A 512 -6.65 -22.25 0.25
N THR A 513 -5.75 -23.01 -0.38
CA THR A 513 -4.86 -23.91 0.33
C THR A 513 -3.38 -23.65 0.04
N GLN A 514 -2.51 -24.33 0.80
CA GLN A 514 -1.06 -24.35 0.52
C GLN A 514 -0.72 -25.01 -0.82
N ASP A 515 -1.59 -25.87 -1.34
CA ASP A 515 -1.39 -26.67 -2.57
C ASP A 515 -2.49 -26.41 -3.60
N GLY A 516 -2.85 -25.13 -3.78
CA GLY A 516 -3.78 -24.69 -4.81
C GLY A 516 -5.17 -24.37 -4.33
N LEU A 517 -6.05 -24.19 -5.32
CA LEU A 517 -7.47 -23.89 -5.15
C LEU A 517 -8.29 -25.18 -5.30
N ILE A 518 -9.16 -25.43 -4.34
CA ILE A 518 -10.20 -26.46 -4.45
C ILE A 518 -11.56 -25.84 -4.18
N TYR A 519 -12.64 -26.49 -4.59
CA TYR A 519 -13.97 -26.05 -4.23
C TYR A 519 -14.92 -27.22 -4.02
N PHE A 520 -16.00 -26.96 -3.28
CA PHE A 520 -17.16 -27.82 -3.10
C PHE A 520 -18.35 -27.20 -3.83
N SER A 521 -19.14 -28.01 -4.49
CA SER A 521 -20.30 -27.56 -5.27
C SER A 521 -21.51 -27.13 -4.42
N SER A 522 -21.42 -27.26 -3.10
CA SER A 522 -22.43 -26.82 -2.14
C SER A 522 -21.76 -26.47 -0.81
N TYR A 523 -22.35 -25.54 -0.07
CA TYR A 523 -21.96 -25.25 1.33
C TYR A 523 -22.57 -26.26 2.32
N ASN A 524 -23.55 -27.07 1.87
CA ASN A 524 -24.15 -28.12 2.67
C ASN A 524 -23.33 -29.44 2.51
N PRO A 525 -22.70 -29.95 3.59
CA PRO A 525 -21.85 -31.14 3.50
C PRO A 525 -22.57 -32.42 3.10
N ASN A 526 -23.91 -32.48 3.20
CA ASN A 526 -24.71 -33.62 2.77
C ASN A 526 -24.89 -33.70 1.23
N GLU A 527 -24.52 -32.63 0.50
CA GLU A 527 -24.72 -32.53 -0.95
C GLU A 527 -23.46 -32.80 -1.76
N PHE A 528 -22.29 -32.91 -1.14
CA PHE A 528 -21.03 -33.23 -1.81
C PHE A 528 -20.33 -34.44 -1.20
N THR A 529 -19.52 -35.14 -2.01
CA THR A 529 -18.73 -36.31 -1.58
C THR A 529 -17.23 -36.08 -1.69
N ASN A 530 -16.78 -35.15 -2.51
CA ASN A 530 -15.38 -34.83 -2.77
C ASN A 530 -15.22 -33.32 -3.10
N TYR A 531 -14.00 -32.83 -2.89
CA TYR A 531 -13.61 -31.52 -3.42
C TYR A 531 -13.36 -31.61 -4.94
N ILE A 532 -13.44 -30.48 -5.59
CA ILE A 532 -13.20 -30.31 -7.03
C ILE A 532 -11.97 -29.43 -7.21
N ILE A 533 -11.08 -29.80 -8.12
CA ILE A 533 -9.93 -28.96 -8.52
C ILE A 533 -10.29 -28.25 -9.82
N PRO A 534 -10.28 -26.91 -9.87
CA PRO A 534 -10.53 -26.18 -11.10
C PRO A 534 -9.55 -26.58 -12.20
N ASN A 535 -10.03 -26.72 -13.43
CA ASN A 535 -9.21 -27.08 -14.59
C ASN A 535 -9.75 -26.42 -15.86
N ASP A 536 -8.90 -26.23 -16.86
CA ASP A 536 -9.23 -25.69 -18.18
C ASP A 536 -9.52 -26.77 -19.22
N GLY A 537 -9.74 -28.00 -18.77
CA GLY A 537 -9.94 -29.19 -19.60
C GLY A 537 -8.62 -29.90 -19.96
N ASN A 538 -7.47 -29.26 -19.86
CA ASN A 538 -6.16 -29.79 -20.18
C ASN A 538 -5.27 -29.98 -18.93
N GLN A 539 -5.35 -29.03 -17.99
CA GLN A 539 -4.53 -29.06 -16.76
C GLN A 539 -5.30 -28.49 -15.57
N PHE A 540 -4.93 -28.91 -14.38
CA PHE A 540 -5.44 -28.33 -13.14
C PHE A 540 -4.88 -26.93 -12.93
N LEU A 541 -5.79 -25.97 -12.70
CA LEU A 541 -5.42 -24.61 -12.39
C LEU A 541 -4.93 -24.52 -10.94
N PHE A 542 -3.91 -23.70 -10.71
CA PHE A 542 -3.32 -23.42 -9.40
C PHE A 542 -2.72 -24.62 -8.65
N LYS A 543 -2.59 -25.80 -9.26
CA LYS A 543 -1.96 -26.93 -8.59
C LYS A 543 -0.50 -26.62 -8.22
N GLY A 544 -0.14 -26.79 -6.95
CA GLY A 544 1.19 -26.46 -6.44
C GLY A 544 1.42 -24.97 -6.18
N VAL A 545 0.39 -24.12 -6.32
CA VAL A 545 0.46 -22.69 -6.02
C VAL A 545 -0.17 -22.44 -4.66
N LYS A 546 0.59 -21.84 -3.75
CA LYS A 546 0.04 -21.37 -2.47
C LYS A 546 -0.90 -20.20 -2.70
N ILE A 547 -2.16 -20.35 -2.27
CA ILE A 547 -3.16 -19.29 -2.29
C ILE A 547 -3.34 -18.78 -0.87
N ASN A 548 -3.09 -17.50 -0.65
CA ASN A 548 -3.16 -16.88 0.67
C ASN A 548 -4.57 -16.45 1.05
N THR A 549 -5.36 -15.97 0.07
CA THR A 549 -6.72 -15.47 0.29
C THR A 549 -7.58 -15.69 -0.95
N VAL A 550 -8.87 -15.86 -0.75
CA VAL A 550 -9.88 -15.97 -1.79
C VAL A 550 -11.07 -15.08 -1.47
N GLU A 551 -11.51 -14.28 -2.44
CA GLU A 551 -12.65 -13.36 -2.28
C GLU A 551 -13.47 -13.32 -3.57
N GLY A 552 -14.80 -13.12 -3.47
CA GLY A 552 -15.69 -12.99 -4.60
C GLY A 552 -16.07 -11.54 -4.88
N ASP A 553 -16.06 -11.13 -6.14
CA ASP A 553 -16.62 -9.84 -6.52
C ASP A 553 -18.14 -9.95 -6.80
N TYR A 554 -18.77 -8.81 -7.02
CA TYR A 554 -20.22 -8.77 -7.27
C TYR A 554 -20.63 -9.29 -8.66
N SER A 555 -19.67 -9.64 -9.53
CA SER A 555 -19.92 -10.30 -10.84
C SER A 555 -19.64 -11.80 -10.82
N ASP A 556 -19.58 -12.43 -9.64
CA ASP A 556 -19.27 -13.84 -9.41
C ASP A 556 -17.88 -14.29 -9.89
N LYS A 557 -16.92 -13.35 -10.03
CA LYS A 557 -15.51 -13.69 -10.26
C LYS A 557 -14.78 -13.94 -8.97
N ILE A 558 -13.88 -14.91 -9.02
CA ILE A 558 -13.09 -15.35 -7.87
C ILE A 558 -11.73 -14.65 -7.92
N TRP A 559 -11.43 -13.86 -6.92
CA TRP A 559 -10.17 -13.15 -6.76
C TRP A 559 -9.24 -13.93 -5.84
N LEU A 560 -8.05 -14.24 -6.30
CA LEU A 560 -7.09 -15.11 -5.63
C LEU A 560 -5.79 -14.33 -5.36
N GLY A 561 -5.46 -14.17 -4.09
CA GLY A 561 -4.18 -13.60 -3.67
C GLY A 561 -3.15 -14.71 -3.44
N THR A 562 -1.99 -14.61 -4.09
CA THR A 562 -0.89 -15.56 -4.00
C THR A 562 0.41 -14.90 -3.59
N ASP A 563 1.51 -15.66 -3.49
CA ASP A 563 2.85 -15.11 -3.34
C ASP A 563 3.46 -14.60 -4.68
N ASN A 564 2.75 -14.82 -5.81
CA ASN A 564 3.19 -14.45 -7.16
C ASN A 564 2.21 -13.52 -7.89
N GLY A 565 1.42 -12.76 -7.14
CA GLY A 565 0.47 -11.81 -7.67
C GLY A 565 -0.99 -12.16 -7.39
N LEU A 566 -1.85 -11.38 -8.02
CA LEU A 566 -3.30 -11.43 -7.94
C LEU A 566 -3.87 -12.04 -9.22
N TYR A 567 -4.76 -13.02 -9.06
CA TYR A 567 -5.48 -13.65 -10.17
C TYR A 567 -6.97 -13.45 -10.02
N VAL A 568 -7.65 -13.16 -11.12
CA VAL A 568 -9.11 -13.09 -11.19
C VAL A 568 -9.60 -14.20 -12.11
N PHE A 569 -10.37 -15.12 -11.54
CA PHE A 569 -10.84 -16.33 -12.19
C PHE A 569 -12.36 -16.25 -12.41
N ASP A 570 -12.79 -16.51 -13.65
CA ASP A 570 -14.19 -16.65 -14.02
C ASP A 570 -14.57 -18.14 -13.99
N SER A 571 -15.30 -18.56 -12.95
CA SER A 571 -15.69 -19.95 -12.77
C SER A 571 -16.72 -20.43 -13.80
N SER A 572 -17.48 -19.52 -14.39
CA SER A 572 -18.49 -19.86 -15.41
C SER A 572 -17.86 -20.22 -16.75
N GLN A 573 -16.73 -19.59 -17.08
CA GLN A 573 -15.97 -19.81 -18.30
C GLN A 573 -14.74 -20.68 -18.10
N ASN A 574 -14.39 -20.96 -16.85
CA ASN A 574 -13.19 -21.70 -16.46
C ASN A 574 -11.89 -21.06 -16.98
N THR A 575 -11.83 -19.72 -16.96
CA THR A 575 -10.72 -18.93 -17.52
C THR A 575 -10.26 -17.84 -16.57
N PHE A 576 -9.00 -17.40 -16.71
CA PHE A 576 -8.50 -16.20 -16.05
C PHE A 576 -8.97 -14.96 -16.80
N THR A 577 -9.55 -14.02 -16.06
CA THR A 577 -9.95 -12.71 -16.60
C THR A 577 -8.80 -11.71 -16.48
N PHE A 578 -8.10 -11.69 -15.33
CA PHE A 578 -6.97 -10.81 -15.04
C PHE A 578 -5.88 -11.56 -14.30
N GLN A 579 -4.66 -11.10 -14.54
CA GLN A 579 -3.49 -11.49 -13.75
C GLN A 579 -2.66 -10.22 -13.53
N PHE A 580 -2.51 -9.81 -12.27
CA PHE A 580 -1.76 -8.63 -11.88
C PHE A 580 -0.55 -9.02 -11.02
N ASN A 581 0.56 -8.37 -11.28
CA ASN A 581 1.76 -8.38 -10.47
C ASN A 581 2.43 -7.01 -10.50
N SER A 582 3.48 -6.81 -9.74
CA SER A 582 4.20 -5.53 -9.65
C SER A 582 4.86 -5.09 -10.96
N SER A 583 5.02 -5.98 -11.95
CA SER A 583 5.61 -5.65 -13.26
C SER A 583 4.58 -5.19 -14.30
N ASN A 584 3.31 -5.50 -14.12
CA ASN A 584 2.24 -5.20 -15.09
C ASN A 584 1.05 -4.43 -14.50
N SER A 585 1.15 -4.00 -13.25
CA SER A 585 0.10 -3.25 -12.54
C SER A 585 0.70 -2.37 -11.45
N LEU A 586 -0.14 -1.62 -10.74
CA LEU A 586 0.26 -0.79 -9.61
C LEU A 586 0.24 -1.53 -8.26
N LEU A 587 0.35 -2.85 -8.26
CA LEU A 587 0.56 -3.63 -7.05
C LEU A 587 1.93 -3.29 -6.43
N LEU A 588 1.96 -3.07 -5.11
CA LEU A 588 3.18 -2.73 -4.38
C LEU A 588 4.12 -3.92 -4.20
N SER A 589 3.57 -5.13 -4.20
CA SER A 589 4.30 -6.39 -4.08
C SER A 589 3.47 -7.53 -4.67
N ASP A 590 4.14 -8.59 -5.10
CA ASP A 590 3.50 -9.80 -5.63
C ASP A 590 2.90 -10.68 -4.52
N THR A 591 3.35 -10.53 -3.27
CA THR A 591 2.78 -11.26 -2.14
C THR A 591 1.50 -10.60 -1.66
N ILE A 592 0.36 -11.18 -2.00
CA ILE A 592 -0.97 -10.72 -1.58
C ILE A 592 -1.37 -11.43 -0.30
N ARG A 593 -1.74 -10.67 0.73
CA ARG A 593 -2.15 -11.20 2.06
C ARG A 593 -3.66 -11.33 2.20
N ASN A 594 -4.38 -10.25 1.85
CA ASN A 594 -5.85 -10.20 1.97
C ASN A 594 -6.42 -9.42 0.79
N ILE A 595 -7.66 -9.73 0.43
CA ILE A 595 -8.48 -9.00 -0.53
C ILE A 595 -9.83 -8.77 0.11
N LYS A 596 -10.36 -7.54 0.05
CA LYS A 596 -11.72 -7.22 0.50
C LYS A 596 -12.38 -6.23 -0.45
N PHE A 597 -13.69 -6.39 -0.65
CA PHE A 597 -14.49 -5.50 -1.47
C PHE A 597 -15.38 -4.60 -0.62
N ASN A 598 -15.53 -3.33 -1.02
CA ASN A 598 -16.65 -2.53 -0.56
C ASN A 598 -17.85 -2.69 -1.51
N GLN A 599 -19.02 -2.22 -1.10
CA GLN A 599 -20.23 -2.35 -1.92
C GLN A 599 -20.21 -1.51 -3.22
N LEU A 600 -19.29 -0.56 -3.34
CA LEU A 600 -19.07 0.22 -4.56
C LEU A 600 -18.23 -0.50 -5.60
N GLY A 601 -17.74 -1.71 -5.30
CA GLY A 601 -16.96 -2.54 -6.21
C GLY A 601 -15.46 -2.24 -6.18
N SER A 602 -14.96 -1.47 -5.22
CA SER A 602 -13.51 -1.31 -5.06
C SER A 602 -12.93 -2.50 -4.32
N ALA A 603 -11.94 -3.15 -4.94
CA ALA A 603 -11.15 -4.20 -4.32
C ALA A 603 -9.99 -3.56 -3.54
N TYR A 604 -9.89 -3.83 -2.25
CA TYR A 604 -8.79 -3.44 -1.38
C TYR A 604 -7.84 -4.63 -1.25
N ILE A 605 -6.61 -4.45 -1.69
CA ILE A 605 -5.61 -5.51 -1.83
C ILE A 605 -4.45 -5.19 -0.89
N ASN A 606 -4.32 -5.98 0.18
CA ASN A 606 -3.23 -5.87 1.13
C ASN A 606 -2.06 -6.73 0.66
N THR A 607 -0.95 -6.08 0.34
CA THR A 607 0.29 -6.74 -0.07
C THR A 607 1.31 -6.78 1.08
N SER A 608 2.44 -7.45 0.90
CA SER A 608 3.54 -7.40 1.89
C SER A 608 4.06 -5.98 2.10
N ASP A 609 4.00 -5.12 1.10
CA ASP A 609 4.60 -3.78 1.09
C ASP A 609 3.60 -2.64 1.29
N GLY A 610 2.30 -2.94 1.38
CA GLY A 610 1.27 -1.95 1.67
C GLY A 610 -0.09 -2.26 1.05
N LEU A 611 -1.02 -1.35 1.25
CA LEU A 611 -2.40 -1.46 0.81
C LEU A 611 -2.65 -0.62 -0.43
N VAL A 612 -3.24 -1.24 -1.44
CA VAL A 612 -3.79 -0.56 -2.62
C VAL A 612 -5.26 -0.88 -2.78
N SER A 613 -5.99 -0.04 -3.49
CA SER A 613 -7.31 -0.41 -3.96
C SER A 613 -7.43 -0.22 -5.46
N VAL A 614 -8.29 -1.01 -6.08
CA VAL A 614 -8.62 -0.88 -7.50
C VAL A 614 -10.13 -0.77 -7.66
N LYS A 615 -10.58 0.26 -8.37
CA LYS A 615 -11.98 0.43 -8.72
C LYS A 615 -12.35 -0.54 -9.82
N THR A 616 -13.27 -1.43 -9.51
CA THR A 616 -13.87 -2.30 -10.52
C THR A 616 -15.26 -1.75 -10.91
N PRO A 617 -15.77 -2.08 -12.08
CA PRO A 617 -17.14 -1.73 -12.43
C PRO A 617 -18.20 -2.54 -11.66
N PHE A 618 -17.79 -3.56 -10.92
CA PHE A 618 -18.68 -4.56 -10.33
C PHE A 618 -19.08 -4.17 -8.90
N SER A 619 -19.99 -3.19 -8.79
CA SER A 619 -20.58 -2.82 -7.49
C SER A 619 -21.69 -3.80 -7.08
N LYS A 620 -22.09 -3.73 -5.80
CA LYS A 620 -23.26 -4.49 -5.30
C LYS A 620 -24.51 -4.12 -6.08
N PRO A 621 -25.31 -5.09 -6.59
CA PRO A 621 -26.53 -4.80 -7.30
C PRO A 621 -27.57 -4.12 -6.40
N ASN A 622 -28.32 -3.20 -6.96
CA ASN A 622 -29.47 -2.56 -6.31
C ASN A 622 -30.68 -3.48 -6.33
N ARG A 623 -31.65 -3.21 -5.47
CA ARG A 623 -32.94 -3.93 -5.49
C ARG A 623 -33.81 -3.57 -6.71
N ASP A 624 -33.66 -2.35 -7.20
CA ASP A 624 -34.37 -1.79 -8.33
C ASP A 624 -33.48 -0.79 -9.10
N LEU A 625 -34.01 -0.24 -10.18
CA LEU A 625 -33.32 0.66 -11.09
C LEU A 625 -33.52 2.15 -10.79
N SER A 626 -34.14 2.50 -9.67
CA SER A 626 -34.49 3.89 -9.32
C SER A 626 -33.27 4.81 -9.26
N ASN A 627 -32.10 4.27 -8.99
CA ASN A 627 -30.83 5.00 -8.87
C ASN A 627 -29.89 4.78 -10.07
N LEU A 628 -30.38 4.22 -11.18
CA LEU A 628 -29.57 3.98 -12.37
C LEU A 628 -29.00 5.29 -12.93
N LYS A 629 -27.69 5.33 -13.14
CA LYS A 629 -26.94 6.43 -13.75
C LYS A 629 -26.10 5.91 -14.90
N VAL A 630 -26.18 6.62 -16.04
CA VAL A 630 -25.37 6.35 -17.22
C VAL A 630 -24.59 7.62 -17.57
N TYR A 631 -23.27 7.54 -17.49
CA TYR A 631 -22.39 8.72 -17.67
C TYR A 631 -21.02 8.34 -18.25
N PRO A 632 -20.27 9.32 -18.82
CA PRO A 632 -20.65 10.71 -19.09
C PRO A 632 -21.64 10.84 -20.24
N ASN A 633 -22.47 11.87 -20.21
CA ASN A 633 -23.37 12.21 -21.30
C ASN A 633 -23.50 13.73 -21.45
N PRO A 634 -22.95 14.38 -22.50
CA PRO A 634 -22.28 13.78 -23.66
C PRO A 634 -20.97 13.06 -23.32
N LEU A 635 -20.68 12.01 -24.10
CA LEU A 635 -19.43 11.29 -24.05
C LEU A 635 -18.51 11.80 -25.16
N LYS A 636 -17.33 12.32 -24.80
CA LYS A 636 -16.32 12.77 -25.75
C LYS A 636 -15.22 11.70 -25.87
N ILE A 637 -15.09 11.08 -27.02
CA ILE A 637 -14.16 9.94 -27.25
C ILE A 637 -12.70 10.32 -26.96
N ASN A 638 -12.31 11.59 -27.17
CA ASN A 638 -10.96 12.07 -26.92
C ASN A 638 -10.64 12.28 -25.42
N GLU A 639 -11.67 12.38 -24.57
CA GLU A 639 -11.55 12.63 -23.13
C GLU A 639 -11.97 11.41 -22.30
N ASN A 640 -12.77 10.49 -22.88
CA ASN A 640 -13.33 9.35 -22.17
C ASN A 640 -13.31 8.12 -23.09
N ASP A 641 -12.76 7.03 -22.59
CA ASP A 641 -12.67 5.75 -23.31
C ASP A 641 -13.84 4.82 -23.01
N ARG A 642 -14.76 5.20 -22.08
CA ARG A 642 -15.83 4.34 -21.55
C ARG A 642 -17.11 5.10 -21.23
N LEU A 643 -18.23 4.34 -21.27
CA LEU A 643 -19.50 4.72 -20.69
C LEU A 643 -19.77 3.87 -19.45
N TYR A 644 -20.08 4.53 -18.35
CA TYR A 644 -20.30 3.90 -17.05
C TYR A 644 -21.79 3.73 -16.77
N PHE A 645 -22.12 2.56 -16.24
CA PHE A 645 -23.47 2.22 -15.75
C PHE A 645 -23.35 1.94 -14.26
N ASN A 646 -24.10 2.62 -13.42
CA ASN A 646 -24.13 2.41 -11.98
C ASN A 646 -25.58 2.36 -11.50
N GLY A 647 -25.87 1.49 -10.55
CA GLY A 647 -27.21 1.33 -9.98
C GLY A 647 -28.07 0.30 -10.70
N LEU A 648 -27.43 -0.67 -11.37
CA LEU A 648 -28.10 -1.82 -11.96
C LEU A 648 -28.63 -2.78 -10.89
N SER A 649 -29.69 -3.50 -11.21
CA SER A 649 -30.16 -4.66 -10.44
C SER A 649 -29.48 -5.93 -10.89
N GLU A 650 -29.53 -6.98 -10.07
CA GLU A 650 -29.06 -8.31 -10.43
C GLU A 650 -29.76 -8.81 -11.70
N GLY A 651 -29.04 -9.54 -12.56
CA GLY A 651 -29.56 -10.06 -13.81
C GLY A 651 -29.93 -9.00 -14.86
N SER A 652 -29.39 -7.79 -14.75
CA SER A 652 -29.65 -6.73 -15.72
C SER A 652 -29.06 -7.04 -17.09
N TYR A 653 -29.91 -6.93 -18.14
CA TYR A 653 -29.49 -7.10 -19.53
C TYR A 653 -29.57 -5.77 -20.27
N ILE A 654 -28.44 -5.24 -20.70
CA ILE A 654 -28.30 -3.93 -21.33
C ILE A 654 -28.15 -4.11 -22.82
N LYS A 655 -29.04 -3.47 -23.59
CA LYS A 655 -28.97 -3.43 -25.04
C LYS A 655 -28.66 -2.01 -25.52
N ILE A 656 -27.63 -1.85 -26.31
CA ILE A 656 -27.23 -0.57 -26.90
C ILE A 656 -27.43 -0.65 -28.40
N THR A 657 -28.15 0.34 -28.96
CA THR A 657 -28.44 0.43 -30.40
C THR A 657 -28.02 1.80 -30.95
N SER A 658 -27.84 1.87 -32.27
CA SER A 658 -27.81 3.14 -33.00
C SER A 658 -29.19 3.82 -32.95
N LEU A 659 -29.26 5.09 -33.36
CA LEU A 659 -30.52 5.81 -33.49
C LEU A 659 -31.50 5.14 -34.52
N SER A 660 -30.97 4.41 -35.50
CA SER A 660 -31.74 3.63 -36.49
C SER A 660 -32.21 2.27 -35.96
N GLY A 661 -31.86 1.91 -34.72
CA GLY A 661 -32.24 0.63 -34.12
C GLY A 661 -31.29 -0.53 -34.42
N GLU A 662 -30.15 -0.28 -35.09
CA GLU A 662 -29.11 -1.31 -35.29
C GLU A 662 -28.47 -1.66 -33.95
N LYS A 663 -28.47 -2.96 -33.64
CA LYS A 663 -27.84 -3.47 -32.39
C LYS A 663 -26.35 -3.33 -32.45
N ILE A 664 -25.77 -2.62 -31.47
CA ILE A 664 -24.34 -2.43 -31.31
C ILE A 664 -23.78 -3.50 -30.40
N VAL A 665 -24.34 -3.64 -29.19
CA VAL A 665 -23.94 -4.62 -28.20
C VAL A 665 -25.08 -4.96 -27.25
N GLU A 666 -25.03 -6.18 -26.70
CA GLU A 666 -25.89 -6.65 -25.62
C GLU A 666 -24.96 -7.16 -24.49
N ILE A 667 -25.28 -6.86 -23.26
CA ILE A 667 -24.48 -7.12 -22.08
C ILE A 667 -25.39 -7.61 -20.97
N GLU A 668 -25.06 -8.74 -20.40
CA GLU A 668 -25.67 -9.26 -19.19
C GLU A 668 -24.71 -9.04 -18.01
N THR A 669 -25.25 -8.62 -16.86
CA THR A 669 -24.47 -8.38 -15.67
C THR A 669 -25.23 -8.71 -14.39
N GLU A 670 -24.59 -9.46 -13.51
CA GLU A 670 -25.06 -9.76 -12.15
C GLU A 670 -24.67 -8.64 -11.16
N ALA A 671 -23.74 -7.77 -11.56
CA ALA A 671 -23.27 -6.67 -10.73
C ALA A 671 -24.12 -5.41 -10.88
N GLY A 672 -24.09 -4.55 -9.85
CA GLY A 672 -24.78 -3.26 -9.85
C GLY A 672 -24.13 -2.19 -10.73
N GLY A 673 -23.03 -2.49 -11.38
CA GLY A 673 -22.32 -1.60 -12.29
C GLY A 673 -21.69 -2.34 -13.47
N PHE A 674 -21.47 -1.59 -14.54
CA PHE A 674 -20.83 -2.06 -15.75
C PHE A 674 -20.14 -0.91 -16.48
N ASN A 675 -19.02 -1.20 -17.17
CA ASN A 675 -18.32 -0.24 -18.03
C ASN A 675 -18.31 -0.73 -19.47
N TRP A 676 -18.85 0.09 -20.38
CA TRP A 676 -18.79 -0.21 -21.81
C TRP A 676 -17.62 0.55 -22.47
N ASN A 677 -16.70 -0.18 -23.09
CA ASN A 677 -15.49 0.31 -23.74
C ASN A 677 -15.71 0.90 -25.14
N LEU A 678 -16.96 1.27 -25.49
CA LEU A 678 -17.36 1.89 -26.76
C LEU A 678 -17.06 1.02 -28.00
N THR A 679 -17.14 -0.30 -27.84
CA THR A 679 -16.99 -1.24 -28.94
C THR A 679 -18.28 -2.01 -29.19
N SER A 680 -18.50 -2.41 -30.46
CA SER A 680 -19.57 -3.32 -30.83
C SER A 680 -19.25 -4.76 -30.39
N SER A 681 -20.23 -5.65 -30.45
CA SER A 681 -20.04 -7.09 -30.23
C SER A 681 -18.99 -7.76 -31.13
N LYS A 682 -18.56 -7.08 -32.20
CA LYS A 682 -17.48 -7.51 -33.10
C LYS A 682 -16.11 -6.89 -32.74
N GLY A 683 -16.00 -6.17 -31.62
CA GLY A 683 -14.76 -5.50 -31.20
C GLY A 683 -14.42 -4.22 -32.00
N ILE A 684 -15.34 -3.70 -32.79
CA ILE A 684 -15.12 -2.49 -33.60
C ILE A 684 -15.55 -1.28 -32.77
N LYS A 685 -14.66 -0.26 -32.66
CA LYS A 685 -15.01 1.01 -31.99
C LYS A 685 -16.18 1.68 -32.68
N ILE A 686 -17.08 2.28 -31.88
CA ILE A 686 -18.22 3.02 -32.38
C ILE A 686 -17.81 4.38 -32.94
N ASN A 687 -18.63 4.92 -33.82
CA ASN A 687 -18.46 6.27 -34.38
C ASN A 687 -19.20 7.32 -33.53
N PRO A 688 -18.83 8.61 -33.61
CA PRO A 688 -19.64 9.69 -33.07
C PRO A 688 -21.10 9.60 -33.53
N GLY A 689 -22.06 9.82 -32.63
CA GLY A 689 -23.47 9.70 -32.93
C GLY A 689 -24.34 9.60 -31.68
N ILE A 690 -25.65 9.40 -31.88
CA ILE A 690 -26.60 9.15 -30.80
C ILE A 690 -26.83 7.67 -30.67
N TYR A 691 -26.71 7.16 -29.45
CA TYR A 691 -26.96 5.76 -29.10
C TYR A 691 -28.12 5.66 -28.12
N LEU A 692 -28.99 4.66 -28.31
CA LEU A 692 -30.11 4.36 -27.45
C LEU A 692 -29.73 3.21 -26.52
N ILE A 693 -30.02 3.36 -25.24
CA ILE A 693 -29.72 2.37 -24.21
C ILE A 693 -31.02 1.85 -23.64
N PHE A 694 -31.26 0.57 -23.81
CA PHE A 694 -32.38 -0.16 -23.29
C PHE A 694 -31.93 -1.08 -22.17
N LEU A 695 -32.75 -1.22 -21.15
CA LEU A 695 -32.62 -2.25 -20.14
C LEU A 695 -33.68 -3.30 -20.35
N ILE A 696 -33.29 -4.54 -20.29
CA ILE A 696 -34.21 -5.68 -20.35
C ILE A 696 -34.22 -6.30 -18.96
N SER A 697 -35.43 -6.39 -18.36
CA SER A 697 -35.60 -7.04 -17.06
C SER A 697 -35.53 -8.57 -17.21
N GLU A 698 -35.37 -9.30 -16.10
CA GLU A 698 -35.42 -10.78 -16.10
C GLU A 698 -36.70 -11.36 -16.71
N ILE A 699 -37.82 -10.65 -16.61
CA ILE A 699 -39.11 -11.08 -17.23
C ILE A 699 -39.20 -10.73 -18.72
N GLY A 700 -38.16 -10.14 -19.32
CA GLY A 700 -38.05 -9.84 -20.74
C GLY A 700 -38.73 -8.53 -21.18
N GLU A 701 -39.17 -7.67 -20.27
CA GLU A 701 -39.63 -6.33 -20.57
C GLU A 701 -38.46 -5.42 -20.94
N GLU A 702 -38.57 -4.70 -22.07
CA GLU A 702 -37.54 -3.81 -22.60
C GLU A 702 -37.98 -2.35 -22.44
N ASP A 703 -37.22 -1.58 -21.66
CA ASP A 703 -37.41 -0.16 -21.41
C ASP A 703 -36.28 0.71 -21.93
N LEU A 704 -36.61 1.81 -22.60
CA LEU A 704 -35.61 2.82 -22.98
C LEU A 704 -35.19 3.63 -21.76
N ILE A 705 -33.95 3.44 -21.33
CA ILE A 705 -33.40 4.11 -20.14
C ILE A 705 -32.91 5.52 -20.49
N THR A 706 -32.13 5.68 -21.57
CA THR A 706 -31.53 6.97 -21.91
C THR A 706 -31.00 6.99 -23.35
N LYS A 707 -30.63 8.21 -23.78
CA LYS A 707 -29.89 8.46 -25.02
C LYS A 707 -28.53 8.99 -24.66
N VAL A 708 -27.49 8.49 -25.28
CA VAL A 708 -26.12 8.98 -25.10
C VAL A 708 -25.63 9.62 -26.39
N LEU A 709 -25.15 10.85 -26.26
CA LEU A 709 -24.48 11.55 -27.35
C LEU A 709 -22.98 11.27 -27.27
N VAL A 710 -22.44 10.62 -28.29
CA VAL A 710 -21.00 10.35 -28.45
C VAL A 710 -20.42 11.38 -29.43
N LEU A 711 -19.37 12.11 -29.01
CA LEU A 711 -18.73 13.20 -29.73
C LEU A 711 -17.29 12.87 -30.10
#